data_f055225ca6c584256412c1383253dd25
#
_entry.id   f055225ca6c584256412c1383253dd25
#
_cell.length_a   1.000
_cell.length_b   1.000
_cell.length_c   1.000
_cell.angle_alpha   90.00
_cell.angle_beta   90.00
_cell.angle_gamma   90.00
#
_symmetry.space_group_name_H-M   'P 1'
#
loop_
_entity.id
_entity.type
_entity.pdbx_description
1 polymer ?
#
loop_
_entity_poly.entity_id
_entity_poly.type
_entity_poly.pdbx_seq_one_letter_code
_entity_poly.pdbx_strand_id
1 'polypeptide(L)'
;MDSEEKKNITEEDIDEENSPIVNEQPWRPQDADREDRKAYIRQRVKNAKVPEGTIFRPAKPKPSITDNGQKTVAVYARVSTKSEEQVSSIENQTKYYTEKIEKTPNWEMYEIYADEGKSGTSMKKRTEFKRMLEDAAQKKMDIILCASVSRFARNMTDCMEQISNLKTVNPSHPVGVYFETENIYTLDPDCEQVLSIHAMLADWESANKSRRMILSYDQRICTGQYPVSDLLGYRHTSDGDLVIVEDEALTVRFIFLARMMGYSCDEIAEILTEKERKTLTGRTEWNGGMVKNIMTNERRWGDLEARKTIVIDYKKGKTMKNTDIRDSAYVPNHHEGIVTPEIAKAVKMISSSSRNLNGIPDISVIDKGGLKGFVSVNPGFSGVDKETLELLSSSAYTEEEYQHIQREARIISGEEHSNILSMDFTGYYVPHSAYFIGRDTPTLTISRKQIKFNKKCYEKMGKCSNIELLYHPYLQAIIIRNNADGFCWEKENGELMSGVSANAFCEAVYEAQDWIEDYSFRFRGIKRERGEHKLMVFFLDEPQIVASKATKKAAETVAEEQKYLASRYIPYKKNTDNDTENELKRRAGMLYEMRKRRDGLIDNITVEDMQETGVIVENPLIGKIPTREEVMDELEQILLSM
;
A
#
# COMPACT_ATOMS: atom_id res chain seq x y z
N MET A 1 -57.38 13.62 18.44
CA MET A 1 -57.59 14.77 19.33
C MET A 1 -56.24 15.46 19.44
N ASP A 2 -55.94 16.59 18.80
CA ASP A 2 -56.71 17.67 18.31
C ASP A 2 -56.17 18.15 16.94
N SER A 3 -57.12 18.61 16.14
CA SER A 3 -56.98 19.18 14.82
C SER A 3 -56.59 20.65 14.92
N GLU A 4 -55.46 21.04 14.32
CA GLU A 4 -55.16 22.44 14.07
C GLU A 4 -55.86 22.88 12.77
N GLU A 5 -56.85 23.76 12.94
CA GLU A 5 -57.56 24.46 11.89
C GLU A 5 -56.64 25.38 11.05
N LYS A 6 -56.56 25.07 9.78
CA LYS A 6 -56.03 26.02 8.78
C LYS A 6 -57.08 27.10 8.52
N LYS A 7 -56.90 28.29 9.06
CA LYS A 7 -57.68 29.48 8.64
C LYS A 7 -57.27 29.88 7.22
N ASN A 8 -58.21 29.71 6.29
CA ASN A 8 -58.19 30.37 4.99
C ASN A 8 -58.43 31.87 5.19
N ILE A 9 -57.44 32.69 4.87
CA ILE A 9 -57.59 34.12 4.77
C ILE A 9 -58.05 34.42 3.33
N THR A 10 -59.28 34.92 3.18
CA THR A 10 -59.87 35.36 1.91
C THR A 10 -59.36 36.73 1.56
N GLU A 11 -59.22 37.00 0.24
CA GLU A 11 -58.58 38.19 -0.36
C GLU A 11 -59.32 39.52 -0.13
N GLU A 12 -60.34 39.63 0.73
CA GLU A 12 -61.19 40.86 0.81
C GLU A 12 -60.97 41.77 2.02
N ASP A 13 -60.02 41.47 2.91
CA ASP A 13 -59.79 42.33 4.09
C ASP A 13 -58.40 42.99 4.11
N ILE A 14 -58.05 43.74 3.06
CA ILE A 14 -56.87 44.63 3.11
C ILE A 14 -57.37 46.07 2.90
N ASP A 15 -57.63 46.75 4.02
CA ASP A 15 -57.88 48.19 4.06
C ASP A 15 -56.66 48.95 3.48
N GLU A 16 -56.92 49.79 2.48
CA GLU A 16 -55.93 50.59 1.74
C GLU A 16 -55.27 51.69 2.58
N GLU A 17 -55.63 51.91 3.86
CA GLU A 17 -55.15 53.08 4.63
C GLU A 17 -53.99 52.90 5.61
N ASN A 18 -53.41 51.72 5.70
CA ASN A 18 -52.25 51.48 6.61
C ASN A 18 -51.02 50.91 5.89
N SER A 19 -50.48 51.69 4.94
CA SER A 19 -49.14 51.43 4.43
C SER A 19 -48.11 51.95 5.45
N PRO A 20 -47.24 51.06 6.03
CA PRO A 20 -46.19 51.58 6.90
C PRO A 20 -45.26 52.50 6.10
N ILE A 21 -45.03 53.71 6.61
CA ILE A 21 -44.06 54.65 6.10
C ILE A 21 -42.73 54.00 6.03
N VAL A 22 -42.24 53.70 4.83
CA VAL A 22 -40.90 53.11 4.60
C VAL A 22 -39.87 54.15 5.02
N ASN A 23 -39.20 53.93 6.14
CA ASN A 23 -38.13 54.78 6.62
C ASN A 23 -37.01 54.78 5.55
N GLU A 24 -36.56 55.92 5.09
CA GLU A 24 -35.60 56.13 3.99
C GLU A 24 -34.16 55.65 4.28
N GLN A 25 -33.95 54.84 5.32
CA GLN A 25 -32.63 54.28 5.55
C GLN A 25 -32.39 53.10 4.61
N PRO A 26 -31.22 53.04 3.94
CA PRO A 26 -30.90 51.93 3.06
C PRO A 26 -30.85 50.63 3.87
N TRP A 27 -31.69 49.66 3.47
CA TRP A 27 -31.76 48.34 4.08
C TRP A 27 -30.39 47.67 4.13
N ARG A 28 -29.94 47.27 5.32
CA ARG A 28 -28.68 46.53 5.53
C ARG A 28 -28.98 45.03 5.71
N PRO A 29 -28.53 44.16 4.78
CA PRO A 29 -28.83 42.72 4.82
C PRO A 29 -28.36 42.00 6.07
N GLN A 30 -27.44 42.60 6.84
CA GLN A 30 -26.78 41.94 7.99
C GLN A 30 -27.62 42.02 9.28
N ASP A 31 -28.51 43.03 9.40
CA ASP A 31 -29.23 43.32 10.64
C ASP A 31 -30.70 42.88 10.65
N ALA A 32 -31.21 42.31 9.55
CA ALA A 32 -32.60 41.90 9.39
C ALA A 32 -32.80 40.41 9.56
N ASP A 33 -33.87 40.00 10.26
CA ASP A 33 -34.26 38.60 10.36
C ASP A 33 -34.64 38.02 8.97
N ARG A 34 -34.63 36.70 8.82
CA ARG A 34 -34.93 35.99 7.56
C ARG A 34 -36.31 36.29 7.01
N GLU A 35 -37.31 36.47 7.88
CA GLU A 35 -38.67 36.81 7.52
C GLU A 35 -38.79 38.26 7.01
N ASP A 36 -38.13 39.22 7.67
CA ASP A 36 -38.07 40.61 7.26
C ASP A 36 -37.43 40.79 5.89
N ARG A 37 -36.36 40.01 5.61
CA ARG A 37 -35.72 40.00 4.28
C ARG A 37 -36.67 39.52 3.19
N LYS A 38 -37.44 38.45 3.47
CA LYS A 38 -38.43 37.93 2.51
C LYS A 38 -39.56 38.91 2.27
N ALA A 39 -40.07 39.54 3.35
CA ALA A 39 -41.12 40.56 3.26
C ALA A 39 -40.66 41.78 2.43
N TYR A 40 -39.46 42.31 2.71
CA TYR A 40 -38.85 43.38 1.94
C TYR A 40 -38.68 43.04 0.45
N ILE A 41 -38.17 41.85 0.14
CA ILE A 41 -38.00 41.41 -1.26
C ILE A 41 -39.36 41.32 -1.95
N ARG A 42 -40.38 40.69 -1.30
CA ARG A 42 -41.73 40.61 -1.84
C ARG A 42 -42.36 41.98 -2.13
N GLN A 43 -42.22 42.89 -1.18
CA GLN A 43 -42.73 44.27 -1.33
C GLN A 43 -42.01 45.02 -2.46
N ARG A 44 -40.68 44.86 -2.55
CA ARG A 44 -39.88 45.46 -3.62
C ARG A 44 -40.25 44.93 -5.00
N VAL A 45 -40.49 43.61 -5.12
CA VAL A 45 -40.92 43.00 -6.37
C VAL A 45 -42.34 43.44 -6.73
N LYS A 46 -43.27 43.52 -5.76
CA LYS A 46 -44.64 43.99 -5.97
C LYS A 46 -44.70 45.46 -6.42
N ASN A 47 -43.81 46.31 -5.90
CA ASN A 47 -43.78 47.74 -6.19
C ASN A 47 -42.81 48.08 -7.34
N ALA A 48 -42.13 47.10 -7.94
CA ALA A 48 -41.24 47.35 -9.06
C ALA A 48 -42.06 47.77 -10.31
N LYS A 49 -42.01 49.05 -10.63
CA LYS A 49 -42.55 49.61 -11.88
C LYS A 49 -41.38 49.76 -12.86
N VAL A 50 -41.59 49.31 -14.09
CA VAL A 50 -40.62 49.55 -15.16
C VAL A 50 -40.65 51.06 -15.42
N PRO A 51 -39.49 51.78 -15.36
CA PRO A 51 -39.45 53.21 -15.63
C PRO A 51 -40.04 53.56 -17.02
N GLU A 52 -40.75 54.63 -17.11
CA GLU A 52 -41.26 55.11 -18.38
C GLU A 52 -40.10 55.38 -19.36
N GLY A 53 -40.22 54.87 -20.60
CA GLY A 53 -39.15 54.98 -21.59
C GLY A 53 -38.14 53.81 -21.59
N THR A 54 -38.32 52.79 -20.75
CA THR A 54 -37.46 51.61 -20.81
C THR A 54 -37.63 50.87 -22.13
N ILE A 55 -36.55 50.79 -22.90
CA ILE A 55 -36.48 50.05 -24.14
C ILE A 55 -35.92 48.66 -23.87
N PHE A 56 -36.76 47.62 -23.93
CA PHE A 56 -36.30 46.23 -23.86
C PHE A 56 -35.64 45.86 -25.19
N ARG A 57 -34.38 45.45 -25.11
CA ARG A 57 -33.67 44.86 -26.23
C ARG A 57 -33.69 43.33 -26.07
N PRO A 58 -34.49 42.61 -26.87
CA PRO A 58 -34.50 41.15 -26.77
C PRO A 58 -33.11 40.62 -27.10
N ALA A 59 -32.67 39.61 -26.33
CA ALA A 59 -31.45 38.88 -26.66
C ALA A 59 -31.63 38.18 -28.02
N LYS A 60 -30.55 38.10 -28.78
CA LYS A 60 -30.59 37.28 -30.00
C LYS A 60 -30.91 35.84 -29.60
N PRO A 61 -31.77 35.13 -30.36
CA PRO A 61 -32.03 33.71 -30.10
C PRO A 61 -30.72 32.95 -30.12
N LYS A 62 -30.57 31.98 -29.21
CA LYS A 62 -29.41 31.10 -29.20
C LYS A 62 -29.41 30.27 -30.50
N PRO A 63 -28.25 30.04 -31.12
CA PRO A 63 -28.17 29.20 -32.32
C PRO A 63 -28.68 27.80 -32.03
N SER A 64 -29.66 27.34 -32.81
CA SER A 64 -30.18 26.00 -32.79
C SER A 64 -29.57 25.18 -33.92
N ILE A 65 -29.47 23.86 -33.76
CA ILE A 65 -29.01 22.95 -34.84
C ILE A 65 -29.95 23.00 -36.06
N THR A 66 -31.21 23.35 -35.82
CA THR A 66 -32.29 23.43 -36.83
C THR A 66 -32.45 24.83 -37.47
N ASP A 67 -31.62 25.82 -37.11
CA ASP A 67 -31.67 27.13 -37.70
C ASP A 67 -31.37 27.05 -39.21
N ASN A 68 -32.15 27.80 -40.03
CA ASN A 68 -32.06 27.79 -41.49
C ASN A 68 -30.80 28.50 -42.07
N GLY A 69 -29.87 28.95 -41.22
CA GLY A 69 -28.59 29.53 -41.65
C GLY A 69 -27.57 28.47 -42.12
N GLN A 70 -26.74 28.82 -43.07
CA GLN A 70 -25.61 27.99 -43.45
C GLN A 70 -24.67 27.77 -42.27
N LYS A 71 -24.28 26.52 -41.98
CA LYS A 71 -23.45 26.09 -40.88
C LYS A 71 -22.19 25.41 -41.37
N THR A 72 -21.05 25.85 -40.91
CA THR A 72 -19.77 25.21 -41.18
C THR A 72 -19.54 24.12 -40.12
N VAL A 73 -19.41 22.87 -40.59
CA VAL A 73 -19.37 21.70 -39.70
C VAL A 73 -18.01 21.04 -39.78
N ALA A 74 -17.37 20.86 -38.63
CA ALA A 74 -16.18 20.02 -38.47
C ALA A 74 -16.57 18.68 -37.86
N VAL A 75 -15.79 17.62 -38.16
CA VAL A 75 -15.97 16.30 -37.59
C VAL A 75 -14.80 15.95 -36.71
N TYR A 76 -15.06 15.41 -35.52
CA TYR A 76 -14.04 14.84 -34.69
C TYR A 76 -14.20 13.32 -34.55
N ALA A 77 -13.20 12.58 -35.01
CA ALA A 77 -13.15 11.12 -34.99
C ALA A 77 -11.98 10.61 -34.14
N ARG A 78 -12.19 9.50 -33.40
CA ARG A 78 -11.13 8.82 -32.66
C ARG A 78 -11.19 7.32 -32.87
N VAL A 79 -10.10 6.73 -33.34
CA VAL A 79 -9.97 5.30 -33.62
C VAL A 79 -8.95 4.63 -32.69
N SER A 80 -9.10 3.33 -32.43
CA SER A 80 -8.18 2.55 -31.60
C SER A 80 -7.06 1.91 -32.45
N THR A 81 -5.83 1.77 -31.93
CA THR A 81 -4.60 1.43 -32.66
C THR A 81 -4.26 -0.05 -32.73
N LYS A 82 -5.16 -0.97 -33.03
CA LYS A 82 -4.77 -2.40 -32.96
C LYS A 82 -5.22 -3.27 -34.17
N SER A 83 -4.96 -2.95 -35.36
CA SER A 83 -4.88 -3.86 -36.53
C SER A 83 -5.14 -3.14 -37.86
N GLU A 84 -4.81 -3.78 -38.97
CA GLU A 84 -5.07 -3.33 -40.34
C GLU A 84 -6.57 -3.08 -40.63
N GLU A 85 -7.48 -3.70 -39.89
CA GLU A 85 -8.93 -3.45 -39.89
C GLU A 85 -9.31 -2.01 -39.51
N GLN A 86 -8.38 -1.22 -39.02
CA GLN A 86 -8.66 0.12 -38.45
C GLN A 86 -8.38 1.26 -39.42
N VAL A 87 -7.56 1.06 -40.46
CA VAL A 87 -7.44 2.01 -41.57
C VAL A 87 -8.79 2.07 -42.29
N SER A 88 -9.42 0.93 -42.52
CA SER A 88 -10.78 0.84 -43.06
C SER A 88 -11.85 1.50 -42.17
N SER A 89 -11.61 1.57 -40.86
CA SER A 89 -12.53 2.21 -39.92
C SER A 89 -12.51 3.75 -40.00
N ILE A 90 -11.33 4.38 -40.22
CA ILE A 90 -11.24 5.84 -40.41
C ILE A 90 -11.89 6.20 -41.76
N GLU A 91 -11.56 5.47 -42.81
CA GLU A 91 -12.12 5.71 -44.14
C GLU A 91 -13.67 5.58 -44.13
N ASN A 92 -14.18 4.55 -43.46
CA ASN A 92 -15.63 4.36 -43.32
C ASN A 92 -16.29 5.46 -42.51
N GLN A 93 -15.68 5.91 -41.43
CA GLN A 93 -16.20 7.04 -40.63
C GLN A 93 -16.13 8.34 -41.44
N THR A 94 -15.04 8.60 -42.11
CA THR A 94 -14.88 9.77 -42.98
C THR A 94 -15.98 9.79 -44.05
N LYS A 95 -16.17 8.69 -44.76
CA LYS A 95 -17.20 8.56 -45.80
C LYS A 95 -18.59 8.79 -45.23
N TYR A 96 -18.90 8.16 -44.09
CA TYR A 96 -20.20 8.29 -43.42
C TYR A 96 -20.50 9.75 -43.07
N TYR A 97 -19.56 10.45 -42.43
CA TYR A 97 -19.79 11.84 -42.03
C TYR A 97 -19.80 12.81 -43.20
N THR A 98 -19.01 12.57 -44.26
CA THR A 98 -19.08 13.35 -45.51
C THR A 98 -20.46 13.24 -46.14
N GLU A 99 -20.95 12.02 -46.34
CA GLU A 99 -22.30 11.80 -46.89
C GLU A 99 -23.42 12.39 -46.00
N LYS A 100 -23.26 12.33 -44.70
CA LYS A 100 -24.25 12.89 -43.75
C LYS A 100 -24.32 14.40 -43.83
N ILE A 101 -23.19 15.07 -43.90
CA ILE A 101 -23.12 16.54 -44.01
C ILE A 101 -23.66 16.98 -45.37
N GLU A 102 -23.28 16.32 -46.44
CA GLU A 102 -23.79 16.61 -47.80
C GLU A 102 -25.31 16.42 -47.92
N LYS A 103 -25.89 15.45 -47.22
CA LYS A 103 -27.33 15.20 -47.20
C LYS A 103 -28.10 16.14 -46.28
N THR A 104 -27.40 16.86 -45.41
CA THR A 104 -28.05 17.78 -44.44
C THR A 104 -28.15 19.17 -45.04
N PRO A 105 -29.36 19.73 -45.26
CA PRO A 105 -29.50 21.07 -45.80
C PRO A 105 -28.79 22.10 -44.95
N ASN A 106 -28.12 23.07 -45.62
CA ASN A 106 -27.41 24.19 -44.99
C ASN A 106 -26.16 23.80 -44.19
N TRP A 107 -25.65 22.57 -44.29
CA TRP A 107 -24.39 22.17 -43.68
C TRP A 107 -23.29 22.14 -44.74
N GLU A 108 -22.12 22.70 -44.40
CA GLU A 108 -20.91 22.69 -45.23
C GLU A 108 -19.76 22.06 -44.44
N MET A 109 -19.08 21.09 -45.07
CA MET A 109 -17.93 20.44 -44.45
C MET A 109 -16.74 21.40 -44.37
N TYR A 110 -16.23 21.62 -43.15
CA TYR A 110 -14.97 22.34 -42.95
C TYR A 110 -13.78 21.37 -43.02
N GLU A 111 -13.65 20.49 -42.03
CA GLU A 111 -12.55 19.53 -41.95
C GLU A 111 -12.90 18.34 -41.04
N ILE A 112 -12.18 17.20 -41.23
CA ILE A 112 -12.26 16.03 -40.35
C ILE A 112 -10.98 15.91 -39.54
N TYR A 113 -11.07 16.00 -38.23
CA TYR A 113 -9.99 15.85 -37.29
C TYR A 113 -9.99 14.42 -36.73
N ALA A 114 -8.93 13.67 -37.00
CA ALA A 114 -8.85 12.27 -36.59
C ALA A 114 -7.61 12.03 -35.69
N ASP A 115 -7.83 11.63 -34.44
CA ASP A 115 -6.76 11.19 -33.57
C ASP A 115 -6.68 9.67 -33.47
N GLU A 116 -5.48 9.12 -33.62
CA GLU A 116 -5.22 7.71 -33.36
C GLU A 116 -5.25 7.45 -31.84
N GLY A 117 -6.12 6.53 -31.43
CA GLY A 117 -6.31 6.18 -30.04
C GLY A 117 -5.22 5.27 -29.49
N LYS A 118 -3.95 5.67 -29.46
CA LYS A 118 -2.92 4.98 -28.64
C LYS A 118 -3.37 4.99 -27.20
N SER A 119 -3.42 3.80 -26.59
CA SER A 119 -3.82 3.58 -25.20
C SER A 119 -3.17 4.62 -24.33
N GLY A 120 -3.92 5.39 -23.61
CA GLY A 120 -3.24 6.16 -22.67
C GLY A 120 -3.96 7.35 -22.08
N THR A 121 -3.43 7.72 -21.11
CA THR A 121 -3.75 8.53 -19.97
C THR A 121 -3.45 10.02 -20.11
N SER A 122 -3.12 10.57 -21.28
CA SER A 122 -2.69 11.98 -21.36
C SER A 122 -3.28 12.72 -22.56
N MET A 123 -3.89 13.87 -22.32
CA MET A 123 -4.33 14.88 -23.29
C MET A 123 -3.19 15.36 -24.21
N LYS A 124 -1.92 15.18 -23.79
CA LYS A 124 -0.72 15.61 -24.54
C LYS A 124 -0.59 14.95 -25.93
N LYS A 125 -1.25 13.81 -26.17
CA LYS A 125 -1.15 13.02 -27.42
C LYS A 125 -2.31 13.23 -28.41
N ARG A 126 -3.26 14.14 -28.14
CA ARG A 126 -4.42 14.44 -29.01
C ARG A 126 -4.12 15.71 -29.81
N THR A 127 -3.28 15.61 -30.80
CA THR A 127 -2.82 16.74 -31.60
C THR A 127 -3.95 17.33 -32.44
N GLU A 128 -4.75 16.46 -33.07
CA GLU A 128 -5.84 16.89 -33.94
C GLU A 128 -7.00 17.51 -33.12
N PHE A 129 -7.27 16.96 -31.95
CA PHE A 129 -8.26 17.58 -31.05
C PHE A 129 -7.87 18.99 -30.62
N LYS A 130 -6.58 19.23 -30.34
CA LYS A 130 -6.10 20.57 -29.99
C LYS A 130 -6.20 21.52 -31.18
N ARG A 131 -5.78 21.06 -32.37
CA ARG A 131 -5.90 21.82 -33.59
C ARG A 131 -7.36 22.22 -33.88
N MET A 132 -8.30 21.28 -33.67
CA MET A 132 -9.74 21.55 -33.77
C MET A 132 -10.20 22.66 -32.81
N LEU A 133 -9.76 22.64 -31.55
CA LEU A 133 -10.10 23.68 -30.58
C LEU A 133 -9.50 25.05 -30.96
N GLU A 134 -8.29 25.08 -31.50
CA GLU A 134 -7.63 26.29 -32.00
C GLU A 134 -8.40 26.87 -33.18
N ASP A 135 -8.82 26.03 -34.13
CA ASP A 135 -9.61 26.45 -35.29
C ASP A 135 -11.02 26.92 -34.91
N ALA A 136 -11.63 26.28 -33.89
CA ALA A 136 -12.89 26.73 -33.30
C ALA A 136 -12.74 28.13 -32.66
N ALA A 137 -11.63 28.38 -31.96
CA ALA A 137 -11.33 29.70 -31.40
C ALA A 137 -11.14 30.76 -32.49
N GLN A 138 -10.69 30.38 -33.69
CA GLN A 138 -10.54 31.26 -34.87
C GLN A 138 -11.86 31.45 -35.65
N LYS A 139 -13.00 30.91 -35.18
CA LYS A 139 -14.33 31.02 -35.80
C LYS A 139 -14.44 30.35 -37.18
N LYS A 140 -13.69 29.29 -37.42
CA LYS A 140 -13.69 28.58 -38.69
C LYS A 140 -14.84 27.58 -38.83
N MET A 141 -15.55 27.30 -37.75
CA MET A 141 -16.66 26.34 -37.69
C MET A 141 -17.76 26.78 -36.75
N ASP A 142 -18.98 26.34 -36.99
CA ASP A 142 -20.16 26.57 -36.16
C ASP A 142 -20.49 25.34 -35.32
N ILE A 143 -20.28 24.15 -35.86
CA ILE A 143 -20.66 22.87 -35.24
C ILE A 143 -19.48 21.90 -35.35
N ILE A 144 -19.24 21.20 -34.21
CA ILE A 144 -18.37 20.01 -34.16
C ILE A 144 -19.26 18.78 -34.07
N LEU A 145 -19.20 17.90 -35.06
CA LEU A 145 -19.91 16.64 -35.06
C LEU A 145 -19.04 15.54 -34.45
N CYS A 146 -19.50 14.86 -33.44
CA CYS A 146 -18.77 13.79 -32.76
C CYS A 146 -19.68 12.59 -32.55
N ALA A 147 -19.16 11.38 -32.73
CA ALA A 147 -19.96 10.15 -32.59
C ALA A 147 -20.58 10.00 -31.20
N SER A 148 -19.83 10.31 -30.13
CA SER A 148 -20.34 10.20 -28.75
C SER A 148 -19.54 11.06 -27.78
N VAL A 149 -20.10 11.32 -26.61
CA VAL A 149 -19.43 12.01 -25.49
C VAL A 149 -18.13 11.29 -25.10
N SER A 150 -18.12 9.96 -25.09
CA SER A 150 -16.97 9.14 -24.75
C SER A 150 -15.82 9.24 -25.78
N ARG A 151 -16.11 9.64 -27.02
CA ARG A 151 -15.11 9.90 -28.06
C ARG A 151 -14.53 11.30 -27.95
N PHE A 152 -15.36 12.27 -27.56
CA PHE A 152 -14.96 13.65 -27.39
C PHE A 152 -14.04 13.86 -26.18
N ALA A 153 -14.41 13.32 -25.01
CA ALA A 153 -13.61 13.42 -23.80
C ALA A 153 -13.47 12.07 -23.08
N ARG A 154 -12.47 11.96 -22.20
CA ARG A 154 -12.19 10.72 -21.43
C ARG A 154 -12.95 10.65 -20.13
N ASN A 155 -13.18 11.80 -19.54
CA ASN A 155 -14.00 11.96 -18.35
C ASN A 155 -14.95 13.13 -18.58
N MET A 156 -15.99 13.19 -17.80
CA MET A 156 -17.02 14.20 -17.97
C MET A 156 -16.55 15.60 -17.53
N THR A 157 -15.63 15.69 -16.58
CA THR A 157 -15.05 16.98 -16.16
C THR A 157 -14.33 17.65 -17.33
N ASP A 158 -13.44 16.90 -18.02
CA ASP A 158 -12.77 17.40 -19.21
C ASP A 158 -13.80 17.76 -20.32
N CYS A 159 -14.86 16.95 -20.48
CA CYS A 159 -15.91 17.21 -21.46
C CYS A 159 -16.60 18.55 -21.19
N MET A 160 -17.06 18.75 -19.97
CA MET A 160 -17.76 19.98 -19.57
C MET A 160 -16.86 21.22 -19.68
N GLU A 161 -15.58 21.08 -19.31
CA GLU A 161 -14.59 22.14 -19.46
C GLU A 161 -14.39 22.53 -20.92
N GLN A 162 -14.21 21.56 -21.82
CA GLN A 162 -14.04 21.85 -23.25
C GLN A 162 -15.30 22.45 -23.88
N ILE A 163 -16.49 21.94 -23.53
CA ILE A 163 -17.77 22.51 -23.97
C ILE A 163 -17.92 23.95 -23.48
N SER A 164 -17.60 24.22 -22.21
CA SER A 164 -17.63 25.58 -21.66
C SER A 164 -16.67 26.49 -22.39
N ASN A 165 -15.46 26.03 -22.68
CA ASN A 165 -14.46 26.77 -23.45
C ASN A 165 -14.98 27.11 -24.86
N LEU A 166 -15.55 26.16 -25.59
CA LEU A 166 -16.12 26.38 -26.93
C LEU A 166 -17.28 27.41 -26.93
N LYS A 167 -18.06 27.47 -25.84
CA LYS A 167 -19.13 28.45 -25.67
C LYS A 167 -18.60 29.87 -25.33
N THR A 168 -17.48 29.94 -24.60
CA THR A 168 -17.03 31.19 -23.96
C THR A 168 -15.87 31.88 -24.66
N VAL A 169 -15.03 31.15 -25.40
CA VAL A 169 -13.87 31.71 -26.13
C VAL A 169 -14.29 32.79 -27.11
N ASN A 170 -15.42 32.59 -27.80
CA ASN A 170 -16.02 33.58 -28.69
C ASN A 170 -17.51 33.76 -28.36
N PRO A 171 -17.89 34.63 -27.40
CA PRO A 171 -19.30 34.79 -27.01
C PRO A 171 -20.23 35.24 -28.14
N SER A 172 -19.69 35.93 -29.15
CA SER A 172 -20.44 36.36 -30.34
C SER A 172 -20.61 35.26 -31.40
N HIS A 173 -19.82 34.18 -31.30
CA HIS A 173 -19.81 33.04 -32.22
C HIS A 173 -19.51 31.76 -31.43
N PRO A 174 -20.45 31.30 -30.57
CA PRO A 174 -20.26 30.08 -29.81
C PRO A 174 -20.28 28.87 -30.73
N VAL A 175 -19.32 27.96 -30.56
CA VAL A 175 -19.24 26.69 -31.33
C VAL A 175 -19.97 25.61 -30.55
N GLY A 176 -20.95 24.97 -31.21
CA GLY A 176 -21.70 23.85 -30.64
C GLY A 176 -21.06 22.51 -30.93
N VAL A 177 -21.19 21.53 -30.01
CA VAL A 177 -20.83 20.14 -30.25
C VAL A 177 -22.12 19.33 -30.36
N TYR A 178 -22.26 18.52 -31.40
CA TYR A 178 -23.35 17.59 -31.54
C TYR A 178 -22.85 16.16 -31.35
N PHE A 179 -23.33 15.51 -30.30
CA PHE A 179 -23.06 14.11 -30.00
C PHE A 179 -24.14 13.23 -30.63
N GLU A 180 -23.76 12.50 -31.65
CA GLU A 180 -24.71 11.74 -32.48
C GLU A 180 -25.39 10.61 -31.72
N THR A 181 -24.62 9.80 -30.97
CA THR A 181 -25.17 8.64 -30.23
C THR A 181 -26.12 9.05 -29.13
N GLU A 182 -25.80 10.11 -28.41
CA GLU A 182 -26.61 10.62 -27.31
C GLU A 182 -27.70 11.60 -27.79
N ASN A 183 -27.64 12.04 -29.05
CA ASN A 183 -28.51 13.08 -29.64
C ASN A 183 -28.53 14.37 -28.82
N ILE A 184 -27.34 14.86 -28.44
CA ILE A 184 -27.18 16.05 -27.61
C ILE A 184 -26.50 17.15 -28.41
N TYR A 185 -27.10 18.34 -28.44
CA TYR A 185 -26.45 19.55 -28.98
C TYR A 185 -26.10 20.51 -27.84
N THR A 186 -24.83 20.87 -27.71
CA THR A 186 -24.32 21.58 -26.54
C THR A 186 -24.79 23.03 -26.40
N LEU A 187 -25.31 23.65 -27.44
CA LEU A 187 -25.89 25.00 -27.36
C LEU A 187 -27.36 25.01 -26.96
N ASP A 188 -28.02 23.85 -26.90
CA ASP A 188 -29.40 23.76 -26.41
C ASP A 188 -29.45 24.07 -24.91
N PRO A 189 -30.53 24.76 -24.43
CA PRO A 189 -30.65 25.19 -23.05
C PRO A 189 -30.51 24.09 -22.01
N ASP A 190 -31.01 22.88 -22.31
CA ASP A 190 -31.09 21.76 -21.38
C ASP A 190 -29.88 20.81 -21.46
N CYS A 191 -28.93 21.08 -22.36
CA CYS A 191 -27.80 20.18 -22.62
C CYS A 191 -26.93 19.92 -21.37
N GLU A 192 -26.76 20.93 -20.51
CA GLU A 192 -25.92 20.81 -19.30
C GLU A 192 -26.53 19.84 -18.29
N GLN A 193 -27.86 19.83 -18.17
CA GLN A 193 -28.56 18.89 -17.30
C GLN A 193 -28.44 17.45 -17.85
N VAL A 194 -28.66 17.28 -19.15
CA VAL A 194 -28.54 15.97 -19.82
C VAL A 194 -27.12 15.43 -19.73
N LEU A 195 -26.11 16.26 -20.00
CA LEU A 195 -24.70 15.88 -19.85
C LEU A 195 -24.33 15.54 -18.42
N SER A 196 -24.88 16.25 -17.43
CA SER A 196 -24.66 15.94 -16.01
C SER A 196 -25.23 14.57 -15.62
N ILE A 197 -26.41 14.21 -16.14
CA ILE A 197 -27.01 12.90 -15.94
C ILE A 197 -26.14 11.81 -16.59
N HIS A 198 -25.68 12.01 -17.82
CA HIS A 198 -24.76 11.09 -18.48
C HIS A 198 -23.45 10.94 -17.72
N ALA A 199 -22.92 12.02 -17.12
CA ALA A 199 -21.77 11.97 -16.23
C ALA A 199 -21.98 11.04 -15.04
N MET A 200 -23.11 11.24 -14.33
CA MET A 200 -23.45 10.43 -13.16
C MET A 200 -23.62 8.96 -13.54
N LEU A 201 -24.25 8.66 -14.66
CA LEU A 201 -24.40 7.28 -15.16
C LEU A 201 -23.07 6.63 -15.49
N ALA A 202 -22.18 7.32 -16.20
CA ALA A 202 -20.86 6.81 -16.54
C ALA A 202 -19.98 6.55 -15.30
N ASP A 203 -20.02 7.46 -14.33
CA ASP A 203 -19.34 7.27 -13.03
C ASP A 203 -19.92 6.09 -12.25
N TRP A 204 -21.24 5.95 -12.23
CA TRP A 204 -21.94 4.84 -11.59
C TRP A 204 -21.63 3.50 -12.25
N GLU A 205 -21.62 3.43 -13.58
CA GLU A 205 -21.22 2.22 -14.31
C GLU A 205 -19.78 1.82 -14.03
N SER A 206 -18.85 2.79 -14.01
CA SER A 206 -17.46 2.55 -13.72
C SER A 206 -17.26 2.05 -12.28
N ALA A 207 -17.96 2.66 -11.31
CA ALA A 207 -17.95 2.21 -9.91
C ALA A 207 -18.52 0.80 -9.77
N ASN A 208 -19.62 0.50 -10.45
CA ASN A 208 -20.24 -0.83 -10.43
C ASN A 208 -19.36 -1.89 -11.08
N LYS A 209 -18.70 -1.57 -12.19
CA LYS A 209 -17.73 -2.47 -12.83
C LYS A 209 -16.60 -2.81 -11.87
N SER A 210 -16.05 -1.80 -11.17
CA SER A 210 -15.02 -2.00 -10.16
C SER A 210 -15.51 -2.89 -9.01
N ARG A 211 -16.72 -2.64 -8.47
CA ARG A 211 -17.33 -3.48 -7.41
C ARG A 211 -17.55 -4.92 -7.86
N ARG A 212 -18.06 -5.13 -9.08
CA ARG A 212 -18.25 -6.47 -9.65
C ARG A 212 -16.93 -7.23 -9.81
N MET A 213 -15.86 -6.55 -10.23
CA MET A 213 -14.53 -7.15 -10.31
C MET A 213 -14.02 -7.57 -8.93
N ILE A 214 -14.21 -6.73 -7.92
CA ILE A 214 -13.82 -7.05 -6.54
C ILE A 214 -14.58 -8.28 -6.04
N LEU A 215 -15.92 -8.30 -6.18
CA LEU A 215 -16.75 -9.42 -5.76
C LEU A 215 -16.40 -10.71 -6.51
N SER A 216 -16.16 -10.63 -7.82
CA SER A 216 -15.72 -11.79 -8.61
C SER A 216 -14.37 -12.33 -8.11
N TYR A 217 -13.46 -11.44 -7.73
CA TYR A 217 -12.16 -11.84 -7.17
C TYR A 217 -12.31 -12.48 -5.78
N ASP A 218 -13.19 -11.91 -4.92
CA ASP A 218 -13.49 -12.46 -3.60
C ASP A 218 -14.07 -13.88 -3.73
N GLN A 219 -15.05 -14.07 -4.63
CA GLN A 219 -15.63 -15.39 -4.91
C GLN A 219 -14.59 -16.41 -5.37
N ARG A 220 -13.67 -16.00 -6.27
CA ARG A 220 -12.59 -16.87 -6.74
C ARG A 220 -11.64 -17.28 -5.64
N ILE A 221 -11.26 -16.34 -4.75
CA ILE A 221 -10.42 -16.67 -3.58
C ILE A 221 -11.14 -17.71 -2.70
N CYS A 222 -12.44 -17.51 -2.40
CA CYS A 222 -13.20 -18.44 -1.57
C CYS A 222 -13.41 -19.82 -2.21
N THR A 223 -13.38 -19.91 -3.54
CA THR A 223 -13.54 -21.18 -4.28
C THR A 223 -12.24 -21.85 -4.67
N GLY A 224 -11.08 -21.27 -4.28
CA GLY A 224 -9.78 -21.80 -4.62
C GLY A 224 -9.35 -21.56 -6.09
N GLN A 225 -10.10 -20.75 -6.83
CA GLN A 225 -9.77 -20.38 -8.20
C GLN A 225 -9.03 -19.05 -8.23
N TYR A 226 -7.71 -19.11 -8.20
CA TYR A 226 -6.88 -17.91 -8.15
C TYR A 226 -6.53 -17.41 -9.55
N PRO A 227 -6.87 -16.16 -9.92
CA PRO A 227 -6.45 -15.60 -11.19
C PRO A 227 -4.94 -15.31 -11.15
N VAL A 228 -4.20 -16.10 -11.87
CA VAL A 228 -2.74 -15.98 -11.99
C VAL A 228 -2.41 -15.48 -13.40
N SER A 229 -1.48 -14.54 -13.53
CA SER A 229 -0.95 -14.12 -14.83
C SER A 229 0.22 -14.99 -15.26
N ASP A 230 0.48 -15.07 -16.54
CA ASP A 230 1.69 -15.66 -17.08
C ASP A 230 2.93 -15.02 -16.45
N LEU A 231 3.96 -15.85 -16.26
CA LEU A 231 5.26 -15.38 -15.81
C LEU A 231 6.35 -16.19 -16.49
N LEU A 232 7.56 -15.65 -16.58
CA LEU A 232 8.69 -16.31 -17.19
C LEU A 232 8.87 -17.72 -16.59
N GLY A 233 8.99 -18.74 -17.40
CA GLY A 233 9.09 -20.15 -17.00
C GLY A 233 7.76 -20.87 -16.85
N TYR A 234 6.61 -20.16 -16.95
CA TYR A 234 5.28 -20.77 -16.84
C TYR A 234 4.32 -20.24 -17.89
N ARG A 235 3.40 -21.10 -18.35
CA ARG A 235 2.24 -20.76 -19.17
C ARG A 235 0.99 -21.40 -18.62
N HIS A 236 -0.16 -20.80 -18.90
CA HIS A 236 -1.45 -21.39 -18.57
C HIS A 236 -1.84 -22.47 -19.56
N THR A 237 -2.40 -23.55 -19.05
CA THR A 237 -3.15 -24.50 -19.85
C THR A 237 -4.56 -23.97 -20.16
N SER A 238 -5.32 -24.67 -21.03
CA SER A 238 -6.73 -24.40 -21.28
C SER A 238 -7.58 -24.43 -20.02
N ASP A 239 -7.18 -25.21 -19.02
CA ASP A 239 -7.89 -25.42 -17.76
C ASP A 239 -7.50 -24.39 -16.68
N GLY A 240 -6.49 -23.55 -16.98
CA GLY A 240 -6.03 -22.47 -16.10
C GLY A 240 -4.86 -22.84 -15.18
N ASP A 241 -4.34 -24.06 -15.28
CA ASP A 241 -3.20 -24.51 -14.51
C ASP A 241 -1.88 -23.94 -15.06
N LEU A 242 -0.89 -23.73 -14.19
CA LEU A 242 0.45 -23.31 -14.57
C LEU A 242 1.31 -24.51 -14.93
N VAL A 243 1.88 -24.52 -16.12
CA VAL A 243 2.81 -25.55 -16.61
C VAL A 243 4.17 -24.92 -16.89
N ILE A 244 5.23 -25.65 -16.55
CA ILE A 244 6.61 -25.20 -16.76
C ILE A 244 6.92 -25.19 -18.25
N VAL A 245 7.56 -24.10 -18.71
CA VAL A 245 8.16 -23.98 -20.03
C VAL A 245 9.66 -24.16 -19.88
N GLU A 246 10.20 -25.31 -20.24
CA GLU A 246 11.57 -25.73 -19.92
C GLU A 246 12.63 -24.72 -20.37
N ASP A 247 12.55 -24.18 -21.59
CA ASP A 247 13.54 -23.20 -22.06
C ASP A 247 13.57 -21.92 -21.19
N GLU A 248 12.42 -21.44 -20.75
CA GLU A 248 12.33 -20.28 -19.86
C GLU A 248 12.68 -20.65 -18.41
N ALA A 249 12.36 -21.88 -18.00
CA ALA A 249 12.69 -22.40 -16.67
C ALA A 249 14.19 -22.50 -16.45
N LEU A 250 14.96 -22.85 -17.48
CA LEU A 250 16.43 -22.81 -17.43
C LEU A 250 16.95 -21.41 -17.03
N THR A 251 16.36 -20.34 -17.58
CA THR A 251 16.73 -18.99 -17.20
C THR A 251 16.42 -18.68 -15.72
N VAL A 252 15.31 -19.17 -15.22
CA VAL A 252 14.93 -19.00 -13.80
C VAL A 252 15.88 -19.81 -12.90
N ARG A 253 16.17 -21.09 -13.20
CA ARG A 253 17.13 -21.92 -12.46
C ARG A 253 18.50 -21.26 -12.43
N PHE A 254 19.00 -20.81 -13.59
CA PHE A 254 20.27 -20.07 -13.67
C PHE A 254 20.32 -18.89 -12.71
N ILE A 255 19.28 -18.06 -12.64
CA ILE A 255 19.22 -16.89 -11.75
C ILE A 255 19.38 -17.30 -10.28
N PHE A 256 18.69 -18.34 -9.84
CA PHE A 256 18.76 -18.81 -8.46
C PHE A 256 20.13 -19.44 -8.14
N LEU A 257 20.64 -20.30 -9.00
CA LEU A 257 21.93 -20.98 -8.81
C LEU A 257 23.11 -20.00 -8.87
N ALA A 258 23.11 -19.07 -9.83
CA ALA A 258 24.14 -18.02 -9.92
C ALA A 258 24.13 -17.14 -8.65
N ARG A 259 22.95 -16.82 -8.12
CA ARG A 259 22.85 -16.09 -6.86
C ARG A 259 23.40 -16.87 -5.67
N MET A 260 23.19 -18.19 -5.59
CA MET A 260 23.79 -19.06 -4.58
C MET A 260 25.33 -19.06 -4.65
N MET A 261 25.89 -18.93 -5.85
CA MET A 261 27.34 -18.81 -6.07
C MET A 261 27.91 -17.44 -5.74
N GLY A 262 27.07 -16.47 -5.35
CA GLY A 262 27.47 -15.13 -4.93
C GLY A 262 27.42 -14.06 -6.01
N TYR A 263 27.00 -14.39 -7.25
CA TYR A 263 26.83 -13.37 -8.30
C TYR A 263 25.82 -12.30 -7.87
N SER A 264 26.12 -11.05 -8.16
CA SER A 264 25.19 -9.94 -7.95
C SER A 264 24.02 -9.98 -8.95
N CYS A 265 22.95 -9.29 -8.65
CA CYS A 265 21.81 -9.20 -9.59
C CYS A 265 22.19 -8.54 -10.92
N ASP A 266 23.15 -7.61 -10.90
CA ASP A 266 23.59 -6.89 -12.09
C ASP A 266 24.50 -7.78 -12.95
N GLU A 267 25.44 -8.53 -12.35
CA GLU A 267 26.27 -9.52 -13.06
C GLU A 267 25.41 -10.63 -13.69
N ILE A 268 24.39 -11.13 -13.00
CA ILE A 268 23.43 -12.10 -13.56
C ILE A 268 22.69 -11.48 -14.76
N ALA A 269 22.27 -10.22 -14.65
CA ALA A 269 21.57 -9.54 -15.74
C ALA A 269 22.48 -9.33 -16.98
N GLU A 270 23.77 -9.02 -16.77
CA GLU A 270 24.76 -8.92 -17.86
C GLU A 270 24.91 -10.25 -18.58
N ILE A 271 25.11 -11.37 -17.85
CA ILE A 271 25.23 -12.70 -18.45
C ILE A 271 23.99 -13.08 -19.27
N LEU A 272 22.78 -12.81 -18.73
CA LEU A 272 21.52 -13.11 -19.44
C LEU A 272 21.34 -12.25 -20.71
N THR A 273 21.83 -11.01 -20.69
CA THR A 273 21.82 -10.11 -21.84
C THR A 273 22.82 -10.58 -22.90
N GLU A 274 24.03 -10.96 -22.52
CA GLU A 274 25.05 -11.50 -23.43
C GLU A 274 24.60 -12.81 -24.08
N LYS A 275 23.86 -13.64 -23.35
CA LYS A 275 23.27 -14.90 -23.86
C LYS A 275 21.96 -14.67 -24.63
N GLU A 276 21.55 -13.43 -24.86
CA GLU A 276 20.32 -13.04 -25.58
C GLU A 276 19.04 -13.73 -25.02
N ARG A 277 19.03 -14.07 -23.72
CA ARG A 277 17.85 -14.72 -23.10
C ARG A 277 16.65 -13.78 -23.09
N LYS A 278 15.50 -14.30 -23.52
CA LYS A 278 14.27 -13.51 -23.64
C LYS A 278 13.58 -13.34 -22.29
N THR A 279 13.18 -12.13 -21.99
CA THR A 279 12.24 -11.85 -20.89
C THR A 279 10.82 -12.29 -21.28
N LEU A 280 9.88 -12.32 -20.33
CA LEU A 280 8.46 -12.62 -20.60
C LEU A 280 7.86 -11.76 -21.75
N THR A 281 8.35 -10.55 -21.93
CA THR A 281 7.90 -9.62 -22.99
C THR A 281 8.67 -9.77 -24.30
N GLY A 282 9.57 -10.73 -24.41
CA GLY A 282 10.37 -11.02 -25.60
C GLY A 282 11.59 -10.11 -25.79
N ARG A 283 11.92 -9.24 -24.83
CA ARG A 283 13.13 -8.40 -24.84
C ARG A 283 14.34 -9.22 -24.38
N THR A 284 15.52 -8.90 -24.85
CA THR A 284 16.78 -9.53 -24.45
C THR A 284 17.60 -8.70 -23.47
N GLU A 285 17.22 -7.44 -23.25
CA GLU A 285 17.88 -6.58 -22.27
C GLU A 285 17.39 -6.87 -20.85
N TRP A 286 18.31 -7.23 -19.97
CA TRP A 286 18.07 -7.52 -18.56
C TRP A 286 18.63 -6.40 -17.67
N ASN A 287 18.08 -6.28 -16.48
CA ASN A 287 18.63 -5.44 -15.42
C ASN A 287 18.48 -6.13 -14.05
N GLY A 288 19.29 -5.72 -13.06
CA GLY A 288 19.30 -6.32 -11.73
C GLY A 288 17.92 -6.27 -11.03
N GLY A 289 17.08 -5.28 -11.34
CA GLY A 289 15.71 -5.20 -10.79
C GLY A 289 14.80 -6.33 -11.30
N MET A 290 14.93 -6.73 -12.58
CA MET A 290 14.20 -7.88 -13.13
C MET A 290 14.63 -9.17 -12.47
N VAL A 291 15.95 -9.38 -12.32
CA VAL A 291 16.53 -10.54 -11.65
C VAL A 291 16.01 -10.64 -10.21
N LYS A 292 16.07 -9.53 -9.47
CA LYS A 292 15.54 -9.46 -8.09
C LYS A 292 14.06 -9.80 -8.01
N ASN A 293 13.23 -9.29 -8.93
CA ASN A 293 11.79 -9.60 -8.96
C ASN A 293 11.52 -11.09 -9.19
N ILE A 294 12.34 -11.77 -10.01
CA ILE A 294 12.23 -13.21 -10.23
C ILE A 294 12.53 -13.96 -8.94
N MET A 295 13.63 -13.65 -8.25
CA MET A 295 14.05 -14.32 -7.01
C MET A 295 13.10 -14.11 -5.83
N THR A 296 12.30 -13.04 -5.83
CA THR A 296 11.37 -12.72 -4.73
C THR A 296 9.94 -13.19 -4.97
N ASN A 297 9.65 -13.82 -6.11
CA ASN A 297 8.31 -14.26 -6.46
C ASN A 297 8.08 -15.71 -6.03
N GLU A 298 7.18 -15.93 -5.08
CA GLU A 298 6.86 -17.25 -4.48
C GLU A 298 6.41 -18.30 -5.49
N ARG A 299 5.86 -17.88 -6.61
CA ARG A 299 5.45 -18.81 -7.67
C ARG A 299 6.61 -19.60 -8.30
N ARG A 300 7.86 -19.18 -8.06
CA ARG A 300 9.05 -19.91 -8.55
C ARG A 300 9.30 -21.23 -7.85
N TRP A 301 8.88 -21.34 -6.59
CA TRP A 301 8.98 -22.57 -5.80
C TRP A 301 7.63 -23.23 -5.54
N GLY A 302 6.62 -22.91 -6.35
CA GLY A 302 5.35 -23.61 -6.38
C GLY A 302 4.25 -23.02 -5.50
N ASP A 303 4.52 -21.98 -4.70
CA ASP A 303 3.54 -21.35 -3.84
C ASP A 303 2.78 -20.24 -4.59
N LEU A 304 1.66 -19.83 -4.03
CA LEU A 304 0.87 -18.73 -4.56
C LEU A 304 0.37 -17.81 -3.44
N GLU A 305 0.69 -16.53 -3.53
CA GLU A 305 0.09 -15.49 -2.70
C GLU A 305 -0.89 -14.65 -3.53
N ALA A 306 -2.18 -14.83 -3.27
CA ALA A 306 -3.24 -14.12 -3.95
C ALA A 306 -3.51 -12.78 -3.28
N ARG A 307 -3.83 -11.76 -4.07
CA ARG A 307 -4.17 -10.39 -3.65
C ARG A 307 -3.05 -9.68 -2.85
N LYS A 308 -1.82 -9.75 -3.32
CA LYS A 308 -0.69 -8.96 -2.78
C LYS A 308 -0.91 -7.45 -2.85
N THR A 309 -1.67 -6.99 -3.84
CA THR A 309 -1.96 -5.58 -4.08
C THR A 309 -3.45 -5.34 -4.23
N ILE A 310 -3.88 -4.16 -3.82
CA ILE A 310 -5.25 -3.67 -3.97
C ILE A 310 -5.27 -2.35 -4.73
N VAL A 311 -6.36 -2.11 -5.47
CA VAL A 311 -6.59 -0.83 -6.13
C VAL A 311 -7.31 0.08 -5.14
N ILE A 312 -6.68 1.22 -4.80
CA ILE A 312 -7.25 2.23 -3.88
C ILE A 312 -8.09 3.25 -4.63
N ASP A 313 -7.66 3.60 -5.83
CA ASP A 313 -8.36 4.54 -6.69
C ASP A 313 -8.48 3.95 -8.10
N TYR A 314 -9.66 3.42 -8.40
CA TYR A 314 -9.92 2.80 -9.70
C TYR A 314 -9.92 3.83 -10.86
N LYS A 315 -10.21 5.11 -10.59
CA LYS A 315 -10.20 6.18 -11.60
C LYS A 315 -8.76 6.52 -12.04
N LYS A 316 -7.84 6.55 -11.08
CA LYS A 316 -6.41 6.85 -11.33
C LYS A 316 -5.57 5.61 -11.53
N GLY A 317 -6.11 4.42 -11.31
CA GLY A 317 -5.38 3.15 -11.35
C GLY A 317 -4.31 3.04 -10.26
N LYS A 318 -4.48 3.76 -9.13
CA LYS A 318 -3.53 3.74 -8.03
C LYS A 318 -3.66 2.46 -7.23
N THR A 319 -2.57 1.71 -7.13
CA THR A 319 -2.46 0.47 -6.36
C THR A 319 -1.61 0.65 -5.11
N MET A 320 -1.84 -0.18 -4.10
CA MET A 320 -0.98 -0.30 -2.92
C MET A 320 -0.81 -1.77 -2.54
N LYS A 321 0.19 -2.08 -1.72
CA LYS A 321 0.34 -3.41 -1.12
C LYS A 321 -0.88 -3.67 -0.21
N ASN A 322 -1.40 -4.90 -0.26
CA ASN A 322 -2.46 -5.33 0.66
C ASN A 322 -1.83 -5.61 2.02
N THR A 323 -2.13 -4.79 2.99
CA THR A 323 -1.73 -4.96 4.40
C THR A 323 -3.00 -5.23 5.20
N ASP A 324 -3.58 -6.42 5.01
CA ASP A 324 -4.80 -6.91 5.69
C ASP A 324 -6.07 -6.04 5.50
N ILE A 325 -6.04 -5.18 4.47
CA ILE A 325 -7.21 -4.35 4.12
C ILE A 325 -8.30 -5.19 3.45
N ARG A 326 -7.91 -6.26 2.74
CA ARG A 326 -8.82 -7.21 2.09
C ARG A 326 -8.28 -8.62 2.26
N ASP A 327 -9.19 -9.57 2.30
CA ASP A 327 -8.85 -10.99 2.37
C ASP A 327 -7.82 -11.36 1.30
N SER A 328 -6.76 -12.03 1.72
CA SER A 328 -5.70 -12.60 0.89
C SER A 328 -5.61 -14.10 1.16
N ALA A 329 -5.01 -14.83 0.25
CA ALA A 329 -4.78 -16.25 0.43
C ALA A 329 -3.34 -16.59 0.07
N TYR A 330 -2.69 -17.36 0.93
CA TYR A 330 -1.41 -18.01 0.63
C TYR A 330 -1.66 -19.51 0.47
N VAL A 331 -1.28 -20.04 -0.67
CA VAL A 331 -1.50 -21.44 -1.03
C VAL A 331 -0.14 -22.08 -1.25
N PRO A 332 0.34 -22.90 -0.30
CA PRO A 332 1.57 -23.65 -0.49
C PRO A 332 1.36 -24.79 -1.51
N ASN A 333 2.40 -25.08 -2.30
CA ASN A 333 2.40 -26.15 -3.30
C ASN A 333 1.22 -26.07 -4.30
N HIS A 334 0.88 -24.86 -4.74
CA HIS A 334 -0.21 -24.64 -5.70
C HIS A 334 0.09 -25.24 -7.07
N HIS A 335 1.34 -25.25 -7.49
CA HIS A 335 1.79 -25.77 -8.79
C HIS A 335 3.22 -26.30 -8.65
N GLU A 336 3.72 -26.98 -9.69
CA GLU A 336 5.10 -27.44 -9.72
C GLU A 336 6.09 -26.28 -9.70
N GLY A 337 7.04 -26.30 -8.76
CA GLY A 337 8.08 -25.27 -8.63
C GLY A 337 9.23 -25.48 -9.62
N ILE A 338 9.75 -24.42 -10.20
CA ILE A 338 10.98 -24.46 -11.01
C ILE A 338 12.21 -24.69 -10.13
N VAL A 339 12.19 -24.14 -8.92
CA VAL A 339 13.21 -24.35 -7.89
C VAL A 339 12.54 -24.85 -6.62
N THR A 340 13.32 -25.49 -5.74
CA THR A 340 12.78 -25.96 -4.45
C THR A 340 12.60 -24.80 -3.46
N PRO A 341 11.69 -24.92 -2.49
CA PRO A 341 11.53 -23.91 -1.43
C PRO A 341 12.83 -23.66 -0.65
N GLU A 342 13.66 -24.68 -0.47
CA GLU A 342 14.95 -24.59 0.24
C GLU A 342 15.94 -23.72 -0.54
N ILE A 343 16.03 -23.88 -1.86
CA ILE A 343 16.87 -23.05 -2.72
C ILE A 343 16.38 -21.59 -2.65
N ALA A 344 15.07 -21.36 -2.71
CA ALA A 344 14.50 -20.03 -2.61
C ALA A 344 14.81 -19.38 -1.25
N LYS A 345 14.71 -20.15 -0.16
CA LYS A 345 15.07 -19.72 1.20
C LYS A 345 16.57 -19.38 1.31
N ALA A 346 17.44 -20.22 0.74
CA ALA A 346 18.88 -19.97 0.69
C ALA A 346 19.22 -18.68 -0.06
N VAL A 347 18.62 -18.46 -1.24
CA VAL A 347 18.80 -17.25 -2.04
C VAL A 347 18.27 -16.00 -1.31
N LYS A 348 17.16 -16.12 -0.58
CA LYS A 348 16.63 -15.03 0.26
C LYS A 348 17.62 -14.67 1.37
N MET A 349 18.22 -15.65 2.05
CA MET A 349 19.24 -15.44 3.08
C MET A 349 20.48 -14.73 2.53
N ILE A 350 21.03 -15.20 1.41
CA ILE A 350 22.18 -14.59 0.74
C ILE A 350 21.85 -13.15 0.28
N SER A 351 20.66 -12.93 -0.24
CA SER A 351 20.23 -11.63 -0.79
C SER A 351 19.92 -10.59 0.30
N SER A 352 19.55 -11.00 1.50
CA SER A 352 19.31 -10.11 2.63
C SER A 352 20.60 -9.66 3.32
N SER A 353 21.71 -10.30 3.02
CA SER A 353 23.04 -9.94 3.52
C SER A 353 23.56 -8.65 2.89
N SER A 354 24.18 -7.79 3.68
CA SER A 354 24.87 -6.59 3.21
C SER A 354 26.27 -6.88 2.63
N ARG A 355 26.72 -8.14 2.72
CA ARG A 355 28.00 -8.59 2.15
C ARG A 355 27.70 -9.69 1.12
N ASN A 356 28.47 -9.70 0.04
CA ASN A 356 28.41 -10.81 -0.91
C ASN A 356 28.96 -12.06 -0.21
N LEU A 357 28.05 -12.95 0.19
CA LEU A 357 28.40 -14.22 0.81
C LEU A 357 28.54 -15.28 -0.28
N ASN A 358 29.66 -16.03 -0.20
CA ASN A 358 29.88 -17.20 -1.06
C ASN A 358 29.25 -18.47 -0.46
N GLY A 359 28.02 -18.37 -0.01
CA GLY A 359 27.30 -19.49 0.61
C GLY A 359 26.45 -19.07 1.79
N ILE A 360 25.76 -20.03 2.39
CA ILE A 360 24.97 -19.83 3.60
C ILE A 360 25.93 -19.82 4.80
N PRO A 361 25.89 -18.78 5.66
CA PRO A 361 26.78 -18.71 6.81
C PRO A 361 26.39 -19.71 7.90
N ASP A 362 27.38 -20.26 8.56
CA ASP A 362 27.20 -20.97 9.83
C ASP A 362 26.72 -19.99 10.91
N ILE A 363 25.94 -20.52 11.86
CA ILE A 363 25.37 -19.74 12.94
C ILE A 363 25.85 -20.31 14.26
N SER A 364 26.22 -19.43 15.19
CA SER A 364 26.66 -19.80 16.51
C SER A 364 25.51 -19.78 17.50
N VAL A 365 25.38 -20.83 18.29
CA VAL A 365 24.37 -20.98 19.36
C VAL A 365 25.09 -21.30 20.68
N ILE A 366 24.69 -20.65 21.75
CA ILE A 366 25.22 -20.96 23.09
C ILE A 366 24.53 -22.22 23.63
N ASP A 367 25.29 -23.27 23.88
CA ASP A 367 24.77 -24.59 24.24
C ASP A 367 24.74 -24.88 25.76
N LYS A 368 25.34 -23.98 26.56
CA LYS A 368 25.44 -24.17 28.02
C LYS A 368 25.40 -22.85 28.78
N GLY A 369 25.31 -22.94 30.11
CA GLY A 369 25.35 -21.80 31.01
C GLY A 369 24.05 -20.98 31.05
N GLY A 370 24.12 -19.79 31.62
CA GLY A 370 22.98 -18.89 31.77
C GLY A 370 22.47 -18.30 30.47
N LEU A 371 23.24 -18.40 29.37
CA LEU A 371 22.87 -17.92 28.05
C LEU A 371 22.53 -19.06 27.06
N LYS A 372 22.28 -20.27 27.56
CA LYS A 372 21.90 -21.44 26.76
C LYS A 372 20.70 -21.13 25.85
N GLY A 373 20.79 -21.50 24.58
CA GLY A 373 19.75 -21.28 23.58
C GLY A 373 19.77 -19.89 22.91
N PHE A 374 20.67 -19.01 23.32
CA PHE A 374 20.86 -17.76 22.61
C PHE A 374 21.61 -17.98 21.28
N VAL A 375 21.05 -17.47 20.21
CA VAL A 375 21.60 -17.52 18.85
C VAL A 375 22.38 -16.23 18.60
N SER A 376 23.63 -16.35 18.14
CA SER A 376 24.44 -15.19 17.74
C SER A 376 23.99 -14.70 16.37
N VAL A 377 23.55 -13.45 16.32
CA VAL A 377 23.01 -12.84 15.12
C VAL A 377 23.90 -11.71 14.64
N ASN A 378 24.40 -11.81 13.42
CA ASN A 378 25.05 -10.69 12.77
C ASN A 378 24.00 -9.89 11.96
N PRO A 379 23.63 -8.69 12.38
CA PRO A 379 22.60 -7.89 11.70
C PRO A 379 22.88 -7.64 10.22
N GLY A 380 24.18 -7.60 9.85
CA GLY A 380 24.60 -7.30 8.48
C GLY A 380 24.31 -8.43 7.48
N PHE A 381 24.15 -9.68 7.93
CA PHE A 381 23.84 -10.81 7.05
C PHE A 381 22.80 -11.78 7.61
N SER A 382 22.11 -11.41 8.66
CA SER A 382 21.10 -12.26 9.30
C SER A 382 19.95 -12.59 8.34
N GLY A 383 20.19 -13.52 7.44
CA GLY A 383 19.21 -14.05 6.49
C GLY A 383 18.35 -15.15 7.09
N VAL A 384 18.25 -15.24 8.42
CA VAL A 384 17.47 -16.25 9.11
C VAL A 384 16.06 -15.77 9.40
N ASP A 385 15.06 -16.58 9.09
CA ASP A 385 13.68 -16.35 9.45
C ASP A 385 13.37 -16.84 10.88
N LYS A 386 12.15 -16.56 11.34
CA LYS A 386 11.66 -16.98 12.65
C LYS A 386 11.86 -18.46 12.90
N GLU A 387 11.42 -19.30 11.96
CA GLU A 387 11.49 -20.78 12.09
C GLU A 387 12.93 -21.27 12.25
N THR A 388 13.86 -20.70 11.48
CA THR A 388 15.28 -21.03 11.59
C THR A 388 15.86 -20.60 12.94
N LEU A 389 15.53 -19.41 13.44
CA LEU A 389 15.98 -18.96 14.76
C LEU A 389 15.44 -19.84 15.89
N GLU A 390 14.17 -20.24 15.81
CA GLU A 390 13.56 -21.16 16.77
C GLU A 390 14.22 -22.55 16.73
N LEU A 391 14.46 -23.09 15.53
CA LEU A 391 15.13 -24.39 15.36
C LEU A 391 16.57 -24.37 15.88
N LEU A 392 17.33 -23.31 15.57
CA LEU A 392 18.70 -23.16 16.06
C LEU A 392 18.74 -23.02 17.59
N SER A 393 17.87 -22.19 18.16
CA SER A 393 17.77 -22.07 19.62
C SER A 393 17.39 -23.40 20.28
N SER A 394 16.45 -24.15 19.70
CA SER A 394 16.02 -25.45 20.23
C SER A 394 17.12 -26.51 20.19
N SER A 395 18.04 -26.45 19.22
CA SER A 395 19.15 -27.41 19.10
C SER A 395 20.10 -27.43 20.30
N ALA A 396 20.11 -26.35 21.10
CA ALA A 396 20.89 -26.27 22.32
C ALA A 396 20.31 -27.07 23.49
N TYR A 397 19.05 -27.52 23.40
CA TYR A 397 18.32 -28.14 24.49
C TYR A 397 18.09 -29.62 24.25
N THR A 398 18.03 -30.40 25.36
CA THR A 398 17.46 -31.72 25.33
C THR A 398 15.96 -31.67 25.13
N GLU A 399 15.32 -32.76 24.73
CA GLU A 399 13.87 -32.81 24.48
C GLU A 399 13.06 -32.40 25.73
N GLU A 400 13.48 -32.81 26.91
CA GLU A 400 12.80 -32.43 28.19
C GLU A 400 12.95 -30.96 28.50
N GLU A 401 14.13 -30.37 28.34
CA GLU A 401 14.40 -28.95 28.51
C GLU A 401 13.62 -28.12 27.49
N TYR A 402 13.56 -28.60 26.25
CA TYR A 402 12.83 -27.92 25.19
C TYR A 402 11.33 -27.86 25.45
N GLN A 403 10.72 -28.97 25.88
CA GLN A 403 9.31 -28.99 26.28
C GLN A 403 9.04 -28.05 27.46
N HIS A 404 9.97 -27.97 28.41
CA HIS A 404 9.86 -27.03 29.54
C HIS A 404 9.86 -25.57 29.04
N ILE A 405 10.79 -25.19 28.17
CA ILE A 405 10.91 -23.83 27.61
C ILE A 405 9.71 -23.48 26.75
N GLN A 406 9.22 -24.40 25.93
CA GLN A 406 8.00 -24.18 25.15
C GLN A 406 6.78 -23.93 26.02
N ARG A 407 6.61 -24.72 27.09
CA ARG A 407 5.53 -24.52 28.05
C ARG A 407 5.61 -23.14 28.71
N GLU A 408 6.80 -22.74 29.11
CA GLU A 408 7.03 -21.41 29.65
C GLU A 408 6.75 -20.31 28.62
N ALA A 409 7.14 -20.48 27.37
CA ALA A 409 6.84 -19.53 26.28
C ALA A 409 5.32 -19.38 26.08
N ARG A 410 4.55 -20.48 26.13
CA ARG A 410 3.07 -20.45 26.07
C ARG A 410 2.43 -19.73 27.26
N ILE A 411 3.02 -19.81 28.45
CA ILE A 411 2.58 -19.04 29.60
C ILE A 411 2.82 -17.54 29.36
N ILE A 412 3.96 -17.18 28.76
CA ILE A 412 4.30 -15.78 28.44
C ILE A 412 3.39 -15.23 27.33
N SER A 413 3.09 -16.01 26.31
CA SER A 413 2.16 -15.63 25.23
C SER A 413 0.70 -15.57 25.70
N GLY A 414 0.41 -16.15 26.85
CA GLY A 414 -0.93 -16.21 27.43
C GLY A 414 -1.79 -17.35 26.89
N GLU A 415 -1.22 -18.30 26.19
CA GLU A 415 -1.90 -19.49 25.69
C GLU A 415 -2.16 -20.54 26.80
N GLU A 416 -1.28 -20.61 27.80
CA GLU A 416 -1.45 -21.46 28.98
C GLU A 416 -1.61 -20.62 30.26
N HIS A 417 -2.43 -21.11 31.20
CA HIS A 417 -2.60 -20.49 32.49
C HIS A 417 -1.51 -20.94 33.46
N SER A 418 -0.89 -19.98 34.17
CA SER A 418 0.02 -20.28 35.25
C SER A 418 -0.75 -20.67 36.53
N ASN A 419 -0.18 -21.55 37.37
CA ASN A 419 -0.78 -22.01 38.62
C ASN A 419 -0.83 -20.93 39.75
N ILE A 420 -0.54 -19.65 39.43
CA ILE A 420 -0.51 -18.52 40.38
C ILE A 420 -1.93 -17.96 40.66
N LEU A 421 -2.96 -18.63 40.20
CA LEU A 421 -4.37 -18.24 40.36
C LEU A 421 -4.83 -18.13 41.83
N SER A 422 -4.00 -18.57 42.81
CA SER A 422 -4.33 -18.48 44.26
C SER A 422 -3.95 -17.14 44.89
N MET A 423 -3.21 -16.26 44.20
CA MET A 423 -2.85 -14.95 44.75
C MET A 423 -3.92 -13.91 44.38
N ASP A 424 -4.30 -13.13 45.41
CA ASP A 424 -5.20 -11.99 45.20
C ASP A 424 -4.40 -10.77 44.75
N PHE A 425 -4.61 -10.37 43.48
CA PHE A 425 -4.01 -9.18 42.88
C PHE A 425 -4.97 -7.98 42.85
N THR A 426 -6.09 -8.05 43.60
CA THR A 426 -7.08 -6.97 43.62
C THR A 426 -6.44 -5.68 44.16
N GLY A 427 -6.49 -4.62 43.36
CA GLY A 427 -5.92 -3.31 43.70
C GLY A 427 -4.45 -3.12 43.35
N TYR A 428 -3.76 -4.12 42.82
CA TYR A 428 -2.40 -3.94 42.29
C TYR A 428 -2.41 -3.29 40.93
N TYR A 429 -1.55 -2.28 40.76
CA TYR A 429 -1.25 -1.66 39.45
C TYR A 429 0.13 -2.14 39.00
N VAL A 430 0.21 -2.66 37.81
CA VAL A 430 1.49 -3.03 37.20
C VAL A 430 1.93 -1.88 36.30
N PRO A 431 2.92 -1.07 36.70
CA PRO A 431 3.41 0.00 35.86
C PRO A 431 4.15 -0.56 34.66
N HIS A 432 3.87 -0.02 33.49
CA HIS A 432 4.55 -0.39 32.24
C HIS A 432 6.01 0.10 32.28
N SER A 433 6.97 -0.75 31.86
CA SER A 433 8.41 -0.41 31.91
C SER A 433 8.75 0.80 31.05
N ALA A 434 7.98 1.07 30.01
CA ALA A 434 8.13 2.25 29.15
C ALA A 434 7.98 3.59 29.89
N TYR A 435 7.25 3.64 31.01
CA TYR A 435 7.12 4.84 31.82
C TYR A 435 8.43 5.24 32.51
N PHE A 436 9.37 4.30 32.63
CA PHE A 436 10.65 4.52 33.28
C PHE A 436 11.80 4.78 32.29
N ILE A 437 11.50 4.96 31.00
CA ILE A 437 12.51 5.29 29.99
C ILE A 437 12.82 6.78 30.04
N GLY A 438 13.83 7.14 30.79
CA GLY A 438 14.36 8.50 30.90
C GLY A 438 15.51 8.77 29.93
N ARG A 439 16.06 10.00 29.97
CA ARG A 439 17.18 10.42 29.12
C ARG A 439 18.46 9.60 29.33
N ASP A 440 18.66 9.05 30.52
CA ASP A 440 19.86 8.27 30.91
C ASP A 440 19.65 6.76 30.83
N THR A 441 18.49 6.32 30.32
CA THR A 441 18.18 4.91 30.16
C THR A 441 18.77 4.38 28.85
N PRO A 442 19.56 3.28 28.88
CA PRO A 442 19.98 2.62 27.64
C PRO A 442 18.76 2.03 26.95
N THR A 443 18.67 2.20 25.63
CA THR A 443 17.53 1.72 24.84
C THR A 443 17.96 1.11 23.53
N LEU A 444 17.28 0.02 23.16
CA LEU A 444 17.26 -0.58 21.85
C LEU A 444 15.94 -0.20 21.15
N THR A 445 16.00 0.25 19.93
CA THR A 445 14.81 0.48 19.08
C THR A 445 14.89 -0.41 17.87
N ILE A 446 13.86 -1.24 17.66
CA ILE A 446 13.73 -2.12 16.50
C ILE A 446 12.69 -1.50 15.57
N SER A 447 13.07 -1.30 14.33
CA SER A 447 12.18 -0.91 13.23
C SER A 447 12.25 -1.98 12.15
N ARG A 448 11.35 -1.97 11.17
CA ARG A 448 11.27 -3.01 10.14
C ARG A 448 12.59 -3.32 9.40
N LYS A 449 13.52 -2.34 9.32
CA LYS A 449 14.75 -2.47 8.50
C LYS A 449 16.03 -2.29 9.28
N GLN A 450 15.97 -1.85 10.53
CA GLN A 450 17.17 -1.49 11.27
C GLN A 450 16.95 -1.58 12.78
N ILE A 451 18.01 -1.84 13.48
CA ILE A 451 18.11 -1.73 14.93
C ILE A 451 18.90 -0.47 15.29
N LYS A 452 18.49 0.20 16.36
CA LYS A 452 19.15 1.42 16.86
C LYS A 452 19.42 1.31 18.34
N PHE A 453 20.64 1.56 18.71
CA PHE A 453 21.06 1.72 20.10
C PHE A 453 21.23 3.21 20.41
N ASN A 454 20.79 3.66 21.58
CA ASN A 454 21.03 5.04 21.95
C ASN A 454 22.45 5.24 22.48
N LYS A 455 22.87 6.51 22.59
CA LYS A 455 24.20 6.88 23.09
C LYS A 455 24.49 6.31 24.48
N LYS A 456 23.45 6.12 25.32
CA LYS A 456 23.61 5.56 26.67
C LYS A 456 23.94 4.07 26.68
N CYS A 457 23.47 3.30 25.67
CA CYS A 457 23.95 1.93 25.47
C CYS A 457 25.46 1.92 25.24
N TYR A 458 25.92 2.72 24.30
CA TYR A 458 27.34 2.82 23.93
C TYR A 458 28.22 3.26 25.11
N GLU A 459 27.82 4.31 25.86
CA GLU A 459 28.53 4.79 27.05
C GLU A 459 28.60 3.71 28.15
N LYS A 460 27.49 3.01 28.41
CA LYS A 460 27.43 1.98 29.46
C LYS A 460 28.13 0.68 29.08
N MET A 461 28.28 0.39 27.80
CA MET A 461 29.06 -0.74 27.29
C MET A 461 30.58 -0.44 27.28
N GLY A 462 31.01 0.76 27.66
CA GLY A 462 32.41 1.15 27.75
C GLY A 462 33.02 1.64 26.47
N LYS A 463 32.18 2.09 25.52
CA LYS A 463 32.58 2.61 24.20
C LYS A 463 33.42 1.61 23.39
N CYS A 464 33.00 0.35 23.37
CA CYS A 464 33.63 -0.67 22.54
C CYS A 464 33.23 -0.49 21.08
N SER A 465 34.12 -0.79 20.15
CA SER A 465 33.86 -0.62 18.72
C SER A 465 32.98 -1.72 18.15
N ASN A 466 33.13 -2.95 18.65
CA ASN A 466 32.39 -4.12 18.17
C ASN A 466 31.56 -4.73 19.29
N ILE A 467 30.38 -5.22 18.90
CA ILE A 467 29.48 -5.95 19.79
C ILE A 467 28.93 -7.18 19.08
N GLU A 468 28.64 -8.19 19.87
CA GLU A 468 27.86 -9.36 19.45
C GLU A 468 26.42 -9.19 19.93
N LEU A 469 25.47 -9.53 19.06
CA LEU A 469 24.04 -9.56 19.35
C LEU A 469 23.60 -11.01 19.48
N LEU A 470 23.03 -11.34 20.64
CA LEU A 470 22.50 -12.64 20.95
C LEU A 470 20.96 -12.52 21.06
N TYR A 471 20.23 -13.40 20.41
CA TYR A 471 18.77 -13.44 20.42
C TYR A 471 18.25 -14.78 20.90
N HIS A 472 17.27 -14.76 21.79
CA HIS A 472 16.59 -15.98 22.25
C HIS A 472 15.09 -15.89 21.94
N PRO A 473 14.56 -16.68 21.00
CA PRO A 473 13.18 -16.58 20.54
C PRO A 473 12.16 -16.90 21.63
N TYR A 474 12.39 -17.95 22.42
CA TYR A 474 11.46 -18.38 23.47
C TYR A 474 11.47 -17.47 24.71
N LEU A 475 12.64 -16.93 25.09
CA LEU A 475 12.75 -15.95 26.17
C LEU A 475 12.38 -14.54 25.74
N GLN A 476 12.21 -14.31 24.45
CA GLN A 476 11.92 -12.98 23.87
C GLN A 476 12.93 -11.94 24.37
N ALA A 477 14.21 -12.28 24.33
CA ALA A 477 15.28 -11.45 24.84
C ALA A 477 16.40 -11.24 23.81
N ILE A 478 16.92 -10.01 23.78
CA ILE A 478 18.13 -9.65 23.04
C ILE A 478 19.20 -9.25 24.05
N ILE A 479 20.40 -9.77 23.87
CA ILE A 479 21.57 -9.43 24.64
C ILE A 479 22.62 -8.85 23.71
N ILE A 480 23.29 -7.79 24.13
CA ILE A 480 24.53 -7.33 23.50
C ILE A 480 25.68 -7.47 24.47
N ARG A 481 26.82 -7.94 23.98
CA ARG A 481 28.06 -8.04 24.73
C ARG A 481 29.25 -7.57 23.88
N ASN A 482 30.35 -7.21 24.55
CA ASN A 482 31.58 -6.86 23.86
C ASN A 482 32.18 -8.11 23.20
N ASN A 483 32.44 -8.06 21.91
CA ASN A 483 33.11 -9.13 21.19
C ASN A 483 33.91 -8.52 20.03
N ALA A 484 35.21 -8.84 19.95
CA ALA A 484 36.09 -8.34 18.90
C ALA A 484 35.66 -8.77 17.49
N ASP A 485 35.11 -10.00 17.40
CA ASP A 485 34.64 -10.61 16.15
C ASP A 485 33.18 -10.20 15.81
N GLY A 486 32.56 -9.41 16.69
CA GLY A 486 31.20 -8.93 16.49
C GLY A 486 31.09 -7.88 15.39
N PHE A 487 29.87 -7.39 15.16
CA PHE A 487 29.66 -6.30 14.20
C PHE A 487 30.02 -4.93 14.79
N CYS A 488 30.53 -4.06 13.91
CA CYS A 488 30.86 -2.69 14.29
C CYS A 488 29.59 -1.83 14.35
N TRP A 489 29.41 -1.08 15.45
CA TRP A 489 28.33 -0.11 15.62
C TRP A 489 28.82 1.35 15.69
N GLU A 490 30.11 1.55 15.47
CA GLU A 490 30.75 2.86 15.35
C GLU A 490 30.97 3.25 13.90
N LYS A 491 30.99 4.55 13.65
CA LYS A 491 31.48 5.14 12.41
C LYS A 491 33.00 5.27 12.46
N GLU A 492 33.63 5.50 11.30
CA GLU A 492 35.05 5.74 11.18
C GLU A 492 35.55 6.90 12.06
N ASN A 493 34.70 7.85 12.40
CA ASN A 493 35.01 8.97 13.29
C ASN A 493 34.84 8.66 14.80
N GLY A 494 34.57 7.42 15.18
CA GLY A 494 34.38 7.00 16.58
C GLY A 494 33.01 7.38 17.16
N GLU A 495 32.04 7.82 16.33
CA GLU A 495 30.70 8.08 16.77
C GLU A 495 29.79 6.86 16.58
N LEU A 496 28.81 6.67 17.47
CA LEU A 496 27.80 5.64 17.34
C LEU A 496 27.03 5.79 16.02
N MET A 497 26.81 4.69 15.31
CA MET A 497 25.96 4.68 14.13
C MET A 497 24.51 5.08 14.47
N SER A 498 23.85 5.78 13.57
CA SER A 498 22.44 6.17 13.72
C SER A 498 21.48 4.98 13.69
N GLY A 499 21.92 3.82 13.23
CA GLY A 499 21.24 2.55 13.17
C GLY A 499 22.03 1.53 12.37
N VAL A 500 21.87 0.26 12.70
CA VAL A 500 22.47 -0.88 12.00
C VAL A 500 21.40 -1.52 11.13
N SER A 501 21.69 -1.68 9.84
CA SER A 501 20.78 -2.36 8.92
C SER A 501 20.67 -3.84 9.29
N ALA A 502 19.43 -4.33 9.45
CA ALA A 502 19.16 -5.68 9.94
C ALA A 502 17.83 -6.21 9.39
N ASN A 503 17.60 -6.07 8.08
CA ASN A 503 16.28 -6.31 7.47
C ASN A 503 15.70 -7.69 7.83
N ALA A 504 16.43 -8.79 7.56
CA ALA A 504 15.93 -10.13 7.78
C ALA A 504 15.72 -10.43 9.27
N PHE A 505 16.65 -10.03 10.13
CA PHE A 505 16.50 -10.19 11.58
C PHE A 505 15.29 -9.42 12.11
N CYS A 506 15.12 -8.17 11.68
CA CYS A 506 13.96 -7.37 12.07
C CYS A 506 12.64 -8.00 11.60
N GLU A 507 12.58 -8.50 10.35
CA GLU A 507 11.41 -9.23 9.84
C GLU A 507 11.10 -10.44 10.71
N ALA A 508 12.09 -11.28 11.02
CA ALA A 508 11.92 -12.46 11.87
C ALA A 508 11.43 -12.11 13.29
N VAL A 509 11.94 -11.03 13.89
CA VAL A 509 11.49 -10.57 15.21
C VAL A 509 10.07 -9.99 15.14
N TYR A 510 9.72 -9.22 14.09
CA TYR A 510 8.35 -8.71 13.92
C TYR A 510 7.34 -9.84 13.79
N GLU A 511 7.67 -10.86 13.01
CA GLU A 511 6.84 -12.06 12.85
C GLU A 511 6.73 -12.86 14.16
N ALA A 512 7.84 -13.05 14.87
CA ALA A 512 7.85 -13.77 16.15
C ALA A 512 7.03 -13.08 17.24
N GLN A 513 6.95 -11.75 17.20
CA GLN A 513 6.26 -10.94 18.20
C GLN A 513 4.86 -10.48 17.75
N ASP A 514 4.45 -10.82 16.52
CA ASP A 514 3.20 -10.34 15.91
C ASP A 514 3.07 -8.81 15.99
N TRP A 515 4.14 -8.11 15.56
CA TRP A 515 4.18 -6.66 15.62
C TRP A 515 3.65 -6.02 14.35
N ILE A 516 2.92 -4.91 14.53
CA ILE A 516 2.42 -4.10 13.41
C ILE A 516 3.58 -3.40 12.70
N GLU A 517 3.68 -3.58 11.39
CA GLU A 517 4.80 -3.13 10.54
C GLU A 517 5.01 -1.59 10.53
N ASP A 518 3.96 -0.80 10.78
CA ASP A 518 4.01 0.67 10.73
C ASP A 518 4.64 1.30 11.96
N TYR A 519 4.86 0.53 13.03
CA TYR A 519 5.43 1.01 14.27
C TYR A 519 6.89 0.58 14.44
N SER A 520 7.62 1.31 15.25
CA SER A 520 8.91 0.92 15.79
C SER A 520 8.78 0.67 17.28
N PHE A 521 9.53 -0.29 17.80
CA PHE A 521 9.42 -0.75 19.17
C PHE A 521 10.71 -0.45 19.92
N ARG A 522 10.61 0.22 21.07
CA ARG A 522 11.73 0.62 21.89
C ARG A 522 11.71 -0.13 23.20
N PHE A 523 12.86 -0.65 23.59
CA PHE A 523 13.06 -1.47 24.78
C PHE A 523 14.08 -0.83 25.71
N ARG A 524 13.87 -1.00 27.01
CA ARG A 524 14.80 -0.58 28.05
C ARG A 524 15.90 -1.64 28.20
N GLY A 525 17.18 -1.20 28.22
CA GLY A 525 18.32 -2.05 28.49
C GLY A 525 18.64 -2.15 29.97
N ILE A 526 18.92 -3.37 30.44
CA ILE A 526 19.39 -3.69 31.79
C ILE A 526 20.86 -4.07 31.69
N LYS A 527 21.74 -3.26 32.26
CA LYS A 527 23.19 -3.52 32.25
C LYS A 527 23.55 -4.58 33.28
N ARG A 528 24.38 -5.54 32.91
CA ARG A 528 25.11 -6.42 33.81
C ARG A 528 26.62 -6.24 33.60
N GLU A 529 27.37 -6.21 34.69
CA GLU A 529 28.81 -6.02 34.72
C GLU A 529 29.42 -6.94 35.78
N ARG A 530 30.44 -7.69 35.35
CA ARG A 530 31.22 -8.58 36.21
C ARG A 530 32.70 -8.36 35.85
N GLY A 531 33.43 -7.65 36.67
CA GLY A 531 34.82 -7.24 36.37
C GLY A 531 34.88 -6.37 35.13
N GLU A 532 35.66 -6.78 34.12
CA GLU A 532 35.81 -6.06 32.84
C GLU A 532 34.71 -6.40 31.83
N HIS A 533 33.96 -7.47 32.07
CA HIS A 533 32.94 -7.96 31.15
C HIS A 533 31.61 -7.22 31.34
N LYS A 534 31.06 -6.76 30.24
CA LYS A 534 29.80 -5.99 30.20
C LYS A 534 28.85 -6.59 29.20
N LEU A 535 27.61 -6.72 29.61
CA LEU A 535 26.52 -7.05 28.71
C LEU A 535 25.29 -6.20 29.03
N MET A 536 24.36 -6.15 28.08
CA MET A 536 23.10 -5.45 28.23
C MET A 536 21.98 -6.32 27.69
N VAL A 537 20.95 -6.50 28.50
CA VAL A 537 19.77 -7.34 28.21
C VAL A 537 18.59 -6.44 27.87
N PHE A 538 17.88 -6.79 26.81
CA PHE A 538 16.62 -6.17 26.38
C PHE A 538 15.55 -7.24 26.28
N PHE A 539 14.49 -7.11 27.05
CA PHE A 539 13.33 -8.00 26.97
C PHE A 539 12.31 -7.38 25.99
N LEU A 540 11.79 -8.21 25.08
CA LEU A 540 10.91 -7.77 23.98
C LEU A 540 9.42 -7.79 24.32
N ASP A 541 9.08 -8.20 25.52
CA ASP A 541 7.72 -8.36 26.01
C ASP A 541 7.06 -7.05 26.48
N GLU A 542 7.82 -5.98 26.72
CA GLU A 542 7.31 -4.66 27.13
C GLU A 542 7.85 -3.52 26.26
N PRO A 543 7.41 -3.38 25.03
CA PRO A 543 7.86 -2.33 24.15
C PRO A 543 7.24 -0.97 24.47
N GLN A 544 8.02 0.11 24.29
CA GLN A 544 7.46 1.43 24.04
C GLN A 544 7.23 1.58 22.55
N ILE A 545 5.99 1.80 22.13
CA ILE A 545 5.66 2.01 20.72
C ILE A 545 6.09 3.40 20.29
N VAL A 546 6.81 3.47 19.16
CA VAL A 546 7.27 4.71 18.55
C VAL A 546 6.64 4.82 17.17
N ALA A 547 5.63 5.68 17.05
CA ALA A 547 4.98 5.93 15.77
C ALA A 547 5.92 6.60 14.78
N SER A 548 5.84 6.24 13.50
CA SER A 548 6.60 6.89 12.43
C SER A 548 6.18 8.36 12.27
N LYS A 549 7.04 9.20 11.66
CA LYS A 549 6.69 10.61 11.37
C LYS A 549 5.46 10.75 10.46
N ALA A 550 5.21 9.78 9.59
CA ALA A 550 4.06 9.75 8.70
C ALA A 550 2.75 9.45 9.46
N THR A 551 2.81 8.52 10.40
CA THR A 551 1.67 8.15 11.27
C THR A 551 1.35 9.21 12.33
N LYS A 552 2.32 10.02 12.76
CA LYS A 552 2.11 11.11 13.72
C LYS A 552 1.17 12.23 13.21
N LYS A 553 0.92 12.30 11.92
CA LYS A 553 0.03 13.32 11.32
C LYS A 553 -1.46 12.99 11.41
N ALA A 554 -1.83 11.76 11.71
CA ALA A 554 -3.23 11.37 11.86
C ALA A 554 -3.60 11.31 13.36
N ALA A 555 -4.57 12.10 13.79
CA ALA A 555 -5.09 12.09 15.18
C ALA A 555 -5.65 10.72 15.60
N GLU A 556 -5.96 9.85 14.65
CA GLU A 556 -6.40 8.46 14.82
C GLU A 556 -5.29 7.56 15.40
N THR A 557 -4.02 7.87 15.15
CA THR A 557 -2.87 7.05 15.53
C THR A 557 -2.69 6.92 17.04
N VAL A 558 -3.00 7.97 17.81
CA VAL A 558 -2.90 7.92 19.28
C VAL A 558 -3.96 6.97 19.86
N ALA A 559 -5.14 6.94 19.26
CA ALA A 559 -6.21 6.03 19.67
C ALA A 559 -5.88 4.57 19.28
N GLU A 560 -5.25 4.34 18.14
CA GLU A 560 -4.78 3.01 17.71
C GLU A 560 -3.60 2.53 18.54
N GLU A 561 -2.63 3.39 18.85
CA GLU A 561 -1.53 3.08 19.76
C GLU A 561 -2.06 2.69 21.14
N GLN A 562 -3.02 3.44 21.69
CA GLN A 562 -3.67 3.12 22.96
C GLN A 562 -4.48 1.82 22.90
N LYS A 563 -5.16 1.56 21.79
CA LYS A 563 -5.93 0.33 21.58
C LYS A 563 -5.00 -0.87 21.46
N TYR A 564 -3.89 -0.75 20.75
CA TYR A 564 -2.87 -1.80 20.63
C TYR A 564 -2.21 -2.10 21.98
N LEU A 565 -1.82 -1.07 22.74
CA LEU A 565 -1.29 -1.21 24.09
C LEU A 565 -2.34 -1.84 25.03
N ALA A 566 -3.59 -1.41 24.96
CA ALA A 566 -4.67 -1.99 25.73
C ALA A 566 -4.98 -3.46 25.38
N SER A 567 -4.73 -3.89 24.15
CA SER A 567 -4.91 -5.29 23.75
C SER A 567 -3.82 -6.20 24.33
N ARG A 568 -2.59 -5.70 24.47
CA ARG A 568 -1.46 -6.45 25.05
C ARG A 568 -1.26 -6.22 26.53
N TYR A 569 -1.53 -5.01 27.01
CA TYR A 569 -1.27 -4.59 28.38
C TYR A 569 -2.55 -3.99 28.95
N ILE A 570 -3.25 -4.69 29.82
CA ILE A 570 -4.48 -4.16 30.41
C ILE A 570 -4.14 -2.98 31.31
N PRO A 571 -4.62 -1.75 31.03
CA PRO A 571 -4.76 -0.75 32.05
C PRO A 571 -5.86 -1.23 33.04
N TYR A 572 -5.58 -1.16 34.32
CA TYR A 572 -6.56 -1.42 35.35
C TYR A 572 -7.81 -0.57 35.10
N LYS A 573 -8.89 -1.18 34.63
CA LYS A 573 -10.23 -0.59 34.68
C LYS A 573 -10.96 -1.23 35.88
N LYS A 574 -11.35 -0.39 36.81
CA LYS A 574 -12.19 -0.74 37.94
C LYS A 574 -13.60 -1.08 37.42
N ASN A 575 -13.78 -2.25 36.81
CA ASN A 575 -15.08 -2.77 36.42
C ASN A 575 -15.25 -4.20 36.93
N THR A 576 -16.35 -4.39 37.54
CA THR A 576 -16.79 -5.41 38.48
C THR A 576 -17.41 -6.66 37.85
N ASP A 577 -17.02 -7.06 36.65
CA ASP A 577 -17.53 -8.29 36.07
C ASP A 577 -16.54 -9.45 36.28
N ASN A 578 -17.03 -10.61 36.74
CA ASN A 578 -16.24 -11.80 37.07
C ASN A 578 -15.28 -12.23 35.92
N ASP A 579 -15.66 -12.04 34.66
CA ASP A 579 -14.82 -12.37 33.51
C ASP A 579 -13.60 -11.44 33.40
N THR A 580 -13.76 -10.17 33.80
CA THR A 580 -12.67 -9.17 33.80
C THR A 580 -11.69 -9.48 34.95
N GLU A 581 -12.17 -9.96 36.08
CA GLU A 581 -11.33 -10.32 37.22
C GLU A 581 -10.47 -11.56 36.92
N ASN A 582 -11.03 -12.57 36.28
CA ASN A 582 -10.31 -13.77 35.87
C ASN A 582 -9.23 -13.45 34.85
N GLU A 583 -9.51 -12.57 33.88
CA GLU A 583 -8.53 -12.11 32.91
C GLU A 583 -7.42 -11.28 33.54
N LEU A 584 -7.72 -10.44 34.51
CA LEU A 584 -6.72 -9.69 35.29
C LEU A 584 -5.81 -10.63 36.11
N LYS A 585 -6.37 -11.66 36.75
CA LYS A 585 -5.59 -12.68 37.45
C LYS A 585 -4.68 -13.47 36.51
N ARG A 586 -5.19 -13.86 35.35
CA ARG A 586 -4.41 -14.54 34.31
C ARG A 586 -3.20 -13.70 33.88
N ARG A 587 -3.41 -12.42 33.58
CA ARG A 587 -2.33 -11.51 33.11
C ARG A 587 -1.37 -11.14 34.25
N ALA A 588 -1.83 -10.99 35.47
CA ALA A 588 -0.95 -10.79 36.62
C ALA A 588 -0.04 -12.00 36.83
N GLY A 589 -0.57 -13.22 36.68
CA GLY A 589 0.20 -14.45 36.72
C GLY A 589 1.26 -14.51 35.63
N MET A 590 0.87 -14.17 34.41
CA MET A 590 1.78 -14.08 33.27
C MET A 590 2.92 -13.09 33.54
N LEU A 591 2.61 -11.87 33.97
CA LEU A 591 3.61 -10.84 34.29
C LEU A 591 4.55 -11.26 35.43
N TYR A 592 4.03 -12.00 36.44
CA TYR A 592 4.85 -12.54 37.50
C TYR A 592 5.87 -13.56 37.00
N GLU A 593 5.44 -14.52 36.18
CA GLU A 593 6.36 -15.50 35.58
C GLU A 593 7.39 -14.84 34.67
N MET A 594 6.99 -13.86 33.86
CA MET A 594 7.91 -13.07 33.07
C MET A 594 8.98 -12.38 33.91
N ARG A 595 8.61 -11.75 35.02
CA ARG A 595 9.56 -11.11 35.95
C ARG A 595 10.50 -12.12 36.60
N LYS A 596 9.96 -13.22 37.08
CA LYS A 596 10.75 -14.31 37.69
C LYS A 596 11.80 -14.83 36.74
N ARG A 597 11.46 -14.98 35.45
CA ARG A 597 12.39 -15.41 34.40
C ARG A 597 13.43 -14.35 34.12
N ARG A 598 13.04 -13.08 34.02
CA ARG A 598 13.96 -11.95 33.83
C ARG A 598 14.99 -11.90 34.93
N ASP A 599 14.52 -11.96 36.17
CA ASP A 599 15.39 -11.93 37.35
C ASP A 599 16.29 -13.17 37.37
N GLY A 600 15.74 -14.37 37.07
CA GLY A 600 16.51 -15.60 36.94
C GLY A 600 17.57 -15.53 35.86
N LEU A 601 17.23 -15.06 34.65
CA LEU A 601 18.21 -14.89 33.58
C LEU A 601 19.31 -13.90 33.99
N ILE A 602 18.92 -12.74 34.52
CA ILE A 602 19.85 -11.67 34.90
C ILE A 602 20.77 -12.10 36.04
N ASP A 603 20.24 -12.77 37.06
CA ASP A 603 20.97 -13.13 38.26
C ASP A 603 21.89 -14.33 38.06
N ASN A 604 21.51 -15.25 37.18
CA ASN A 604 22.27 -16.47 36.87
C ASN A 604 23.41 -16.27 35.85
N ILE A 605 23.51 -15.13 35.18
CA ILE A 605 24.61 -14.87 34.25
C ILE A 605 25.95 -14.78 35.01
N THR A 606 26.87 -15.67 34.73
CA THR A 606 28.22 -15.75 35.29
C THR A 606 29.25 -15.02 34.43
N VAL A 607 30.51 -14.98 34.87
CA VAL A 607 31.61 -14.42 34.08
C VAL A 607 31.91 -15.33 32.88
N GLU A 608 31.83 -16.64 33.09
CA GLU A 608 31.99 -17.65 32.06
C GLU A 608 30.94 -17.45 30.96
N ASP A 609 29.67 -17.23 31.32
CA ASP A 609 28.59 -16.96 30.34
C ASP A 609 28.87 -15.71 29.50
N MET A 610 29.51 -14.68 30.07
CA MET A 610 29.84 -13.45 29.33
C MET A 610 30.96 -13.66 28.31
N GLN A 611 31.77 -14.71 28.45
CA GLN A 611 32.90 -15.06 27.59
C GLN A 611 32.62 -16.26 26.67
N GLU A 612 31.59 -17.03 26.99
CA GLU A 612 31.26 -18.25 26.26
C GLU A 612 31.08 -17.96 24.76
N THR A 613 31.88 -18.61 23.94
CA THR A 613 31.70 -18.62 22.49
C THR A 613 30.69 -19.71 22.14
N GLY A 614 29.66 -19.35 21.41
CA GLY A 614 28.67 -20.34 21.01
C GLY A 614 29.27 -21.44 20.14
N VAL A 615 28.65 -22.61 20.16
CA VAL A 615 28.95 -23.71 19.27
C VAL A 615 28.46 -23.37 17.87
N ILE A 616 29.32 -23.56 16.87
CA ILE A 616 28.93 -23.40 15.47
C ILE A 616 27.95 -24.53 15.13
N VAL A 617 26.74 -24.17 14.74
CA VAL A 617 25.71 -25.08 14.29
C VAL A 617 25.56 -24.93 12.78
N GLU A 618 25.63 -26.04 12.08
CA GLU A 618 25.40 -26.09 10.65
C GLU A 618 24.00 -25.56 10.34
N ASN A 619 23.89 -24.70 9.32
CA ASN A 619 22.59 -24.17 8.95
C ASN A 619 21.64 -25.31 8.54
N PRO A 620 20.40 -25.37 9.06
CA PRO A 620 19.44 -26.44 8.75
C PRO A 620 19.08 -26.62 7.28
N LEU A 621 19.46 -25.69 6.41
CA LEU A 621 19.32 -25.79 4.96
C LEU A 621 20.44 -26.60 4.32
N ILE A 622 21.62 -26.77 4.98
CA ILE A 622 22.72 -27.58 4.48
C ILE A 622 22.25 -29.05 4.46
N GLY A 623 22.46 -29.71 3.33
CA GLY A 623 21.91 -31.07 3.08
C GLY A 623 20.51 -31.10 2.43
N LYS A 624 19.79 -29.97 2.40
CA LYS A 624 18.52 -29.80 1.65
C LYS A 624 18.69 -29.01 0.35
N ILE A 625 19.82 -28.34 0.18
CA ILE A 625 20.20 -27.62 -1.02
C ILE A 625 21.39 -28.30 -1.69
N PRO A 626 21.56 -28.14 -3.01
CA PRO A 626 22.72 -28.69 -3.72
C PRO A 626 24.03 -28.09 -3.18
N THR A 627 25.07 -28.91 -3.15
CA THR A 627 26.41 -28.50 -2.77
C THR A 627 26.98 -27.51 -3.78
N ARG A 628 28.04 -26.80 -3.38
CA ARG A 628 28.70 -25.83 -4.27
C ARG A 628 29.20 -26.46 -5.58
N GLU A 629 29.71 -27.67 -5.51
CA GLU A 629 30.18 -28.41 -6.69
C GLU A 629 29.02 -28.76 -7.62
N GLU A 630 27.94 -29.31 -7.08
CA GLU A 630 26.71 -29.59 -7.84
C GLU A 630 26.11 -28.34 -8.48
N VAL A 631 26.09 -27.22 -7.77
CA VAL A 631 25.62 -25.92 -8.32
C VAL A 631 26.52 -25.45 -9.47
N MET A 632 27.84 -25.61 -9.36
CA MET A 632 28.76 -25.25 -10.44
C MET A 632 28.55 -26.13 -11.67
N ASP A 633 28.44 -27.43 -11.49
CA ASP A 633 28.21 -28.38 -12.60
C ASP A 633 26.87 -28.10 -13.31
N GLU A 634 25.81 -27.81 -12.55
CA GLU A 634 24.51 -27.48 -13.11
C GLU A 634 24.55 -26.12 -13.84
N LEU A 635 25.23 -25.11 -13.28
CA LEU A 635 25.40 -23.79 -13.94
C LEU A 635 26.15 -23.92 -15.27
N GLU A 636 27.22 -24.74 -15.31
CA GLU A 636 27.96 -24.98 -16.56
C GLU A 636 27.07 -25.67 -17.61
N GLN A 637 26.29 -26.67 -17.21
CA GLN A 637 25.35 -27.34 -18.10
C GLN A 637 24.27 -26.37 -18.64
N ILE A 638 23.72 -25.53 -17.78
CA ILE A 638 22.72 -24.53 -18.16
C ILE A 638 23.35 -23.52 -19.13
N LEU A 639 24.56 -23.00 -18.84
CA LEU A 639 25.27 -22.06 -19.71
C LEU A 639 25.62 -22.63 -21.09
N LEU A 640 25.87 -23.93 -21.19
CA LEU A 640 26.09 -24.63 -22.45
C LEU A 640 24.80 -24.83 -23.24
N SER A 641 23.67 -24.95 -22.55
CA SER A 641 22.34 -25.13 -23.17
C SER A 641 21.66 -23.82 -23.55
N MET A 642 22.08 -22.70 -22.97
CA MET A 642 21.65 -21.32 -23.28
C MET A 642 22.36 -20.77 -24.52
#